data_b10eb98f2e574dbcf3c7be5cd1f8e6a0
#
_entry.id   b10eb98f2e574dbcf3c7be5cd1f8e6a0
#
_cell.length_a   1.000
_cell.length_b   1.000
_cell.length_c   1.000
_cell.angle_alpha   90.00
_cell.angle_beta   90.00
_cell.angle_gamma   90.00
#
_symmetry.space_group_name_H-M   'P 1'
#
loop_
_entity.id
_entity.type
_entity.pdbx_description
1 polymer ?
#
loop_
_entity_poly.entity_id
_entity_poly.type
_entity_poly.pdbx_seq_one_letter_code
_entity_poly.pdbx_strand_id
1 'polypeptide(L)'
;MADFEKLIKTVFSSIGKNSFPGKSITKAIIAIFSALGLLFSYTESIITNNFYTDYKAPSPALSTYTKEDDDEMINGDFYVSTNGSDTNNGTKDAPFLTIEKAMEAVRNTDKTGKSGITVCIEGGEYRISSLEFTKEDSGTAYCPITYRAYNGKVVINGGKNLESSIFSSVTDEAALAKLPDGAEKNIICTDLTKLGLTADDWGKLYPVGKYGTQFKYDGDTEGPVPCNLYFNGNSLTTARYPNEGFLNTVEIIREGEGEESAANMHVKREGWEELRNPETTIFTVDPATADRLNSYSSLDNVWLWTALIYEWADTTVPIKSFDYATKALEPAYVSRFGAVPGSTYYIFNAIEELDAAGEWYLDRESGMLYLYPPEDINNAEITLSLSDKNIITVTDAEYICFDGLSFRGTRSNGIVIKSNYVTVKNCLISELSGNGVAVDGYHNLITDCEFTHIGATAVELRGGDRETLTAGENRVENCIIHDVSEVSITEGQGVNIGGVGNICAHNEIYNTPQQAIWFGGNSNIIEYNNIHDVVLLSSDSSAIYTGRRWDEVGTIVRYNAIYNVGVEGFYPHGIYFDDGASGHTVYGNIIANCNGNAFMLGGGRNLNIYNNIIINCDKAFFYDARSRNGAMDPDYWFEHSREGLDMYTHLLESPWQSEAWQTAYPYMADWSLNYSDPNNPDFIPNPADSKINSNIIIYNKLNLGDIDKKVKKYSDISGNPIYALYKMDSIFADYQNGNYNLREDSKVFNKIPDFENIPLEKIGRIAK
;
A
#
# COMPACT_ATOMS: atom_id res chain seq x y z
N MET A 1 17.76 -44.67 3.76
CA MET A 1 18.23 -45.92 3.11
C MET A 1 18.32 -47.07 4.08
N ALA A 2 18.94 -46.97 5.28
CA ALA A 2 19.04 -48.09 6.24
C ALA A 2 17.68 -48.63 6.73
N ASP A 3 16.70 -47.76 6.97
CA ASP A 3 15.35 -48.16 7.39
C ASP A 3 14.53 -48.77 6.26
N PHE A 4 14.81 -48.40 5.02
CA PHE A 4 14.21 -48.94 3.81
C PHE A 4 14.68 -50.39 3.53
N GLU A 5 15.99 -50.61 3.65
CA GLU A 5 16.51 -52.02 3.58
C GLU A 5 15.94 -52.89 4.69
N LYS A 6 15.70 -52.34 5.87
CA LYS A 6 15.12 -53.02 7.02
C LYS A 6 13.65 -53.36 6.79
N LEU A 7 12.88 -52.46 6.19
CA LEU A 7 11.48 -52.66 5.82
C LEU A 7 11.35 -53.71 4.72
N ILE A 8 12.15 -53.64 3.66
CA ILE A 8 12.20 -54.62 2.58
C ILE A 8 12.58 -56.02 3.10
N LYS A 9 13.62 -56.13 3.93
CA LYS A 9 14.01 -57.42 4.56
C LYS A 9 12.91 -57.96 5.46
N THR A 10 12.15 -57.12 6.16
CA THR A 10 11.03 -57.54 7.01
C THR A 10 9.85 -58.07 6.16
N VAL A 11 9.49 -57.39 5.09
CA VAL A 11 8.43 -57.83 4.18
C VAL A 11 8.78 -59.10 3.46
N PHE A 12 10.00 -59.27 2.92
CA PHE A 12 10.44 -60.48 2.26
C PHE A 12 10.67 -61.65 3.23
N SER A 13 11.06 -61.40 4.47
CA SER A 13 11.18 -62.45 5.48
C SER A 13 9.84 -63.02 5.97
N SER A 14 8.78 -62.22 5.91
CA SER A 14 7.43 -62.65 6.24
C SER A 14 6.74 -63.41 5.09
N ILE A 15 7.15 -63.19 3.86
CA ILE A 15 6.64 -63.94 2.69
C ILE A 15 7.26 -65.32 2.55
N GLY A 16 8.52 -65.53 3.01
CA GLY A 16 9.28 -66.77 2.85
C GLY A 16 9.04 -67.86 3.90
N LYS A 17 8.21 -67.66 4.91
CA LYS A 17 8.07 -68.54 6.04
C LYS A 17 6.75 -69.32 6.20
N ASN A 18 5.72 -69.05 5.35
CA ASN A 18 4.46 -69.82 5.47
C ASN A 18 3.84 -70.09 4.09
N SER A 19 3.45 -71.36 3.89
CA SER A 19 2.60 -71.78 2.80
C SER A 19 1.19 -71.29 2.98
N PHE A 20 0.77 -70.33 2.14
CA PHE A 20 -0.54 -69.67 2.23
C PHE A 20 -1.56 -70.26 1.23
N PRO A 21 -2.82 -70.51 1.61
CA PRO A 21 -3.90 -70.81 0.68
C PRO A 21 -4.26 -69.52 -0.17
N GLY A 22 -4.66 -69.75 -1.42
CA GLY A 22 -4.80 -68.77 -2.49
C GLY A 22 -5.48 -67.40 -2.20
N LYS A 23 -6.28 -67.27 -1.16
CA LYS A 23 -6.86 -65.97 -0.74
C LYS A 23 -5.86 -65.05 -0.02
N SER A 24 -4.74 -65.57 0.43
CA SER A 24 -3.69 -64.79 1.11
C SER A 24 -2.71 -64.12 0.15
N ILE A 25 -2.51 -64.68 -1.03
CA ILE A 25 -1.61 -64.12 -2.05
C ILE A 25 -2.16 -62.79 -2.59
N THR A 26 -3.48 -62.71 -2.80
CA THR A 26 -4.13 -61.48 -3.25
C THR A 26 -4.01 -60.34 -2.20
N LYS A 27 -4.15 -60.68 -0.91
CA LYS A 27 -3.96 -59.69 0.18
C LYS A 27 -2.49 -59.23 0.31
N ALA A 28 -1.54 -60.15 0.10
CA ALA A 28 -0.12 -59.79 0.11
C ALA A 28 0.27 -58.94 -1.09
N ILE A 29 -0.28 -59.19 -2.27
CA ILE A 29 -0.09 -58.39 -3.47
C ILE A 29 -0.71 -57.02 -3.30
N ILE A 30 -1.93 -56.92 -2.74
CA ILE A 30 -2.58 -55.62 -2.45
C ILE A 30 -1.77 -54.83 -1.40
N ALA A 31 -1.24 -55.51 -0.37
CA ALA A 31 -0.39 -54.83 0.63
C ALA A 31 0.92 -54.36 0.03
N ILE A 32 1.52 -55.08 -0.91
CA ILE A 32 2.75 -54.68 -1.63
C ILE A 32 2.45 -53.49 -2.56
N PHE A 33 1.33 -53.48 -3.29
CA PHE A 33 0.94 -52.39 -4.15
C PHE A 33 0.51 -51.14 -3.34
N SER A 34 -0.13 -51.34 -2.19
CA SER A 34 -0.44 -50.24 -1.27
C SER A 34 0.83 -49.68 -0.62
N ALA A 35 1.79 -50.51 -0.23
CA ALA A 35 3.08 -50.07 0.29
C ALA A 35 3.95 -49.41 -0.78
N LEU A 36 3.92 -49.87 -2.02
CA LEU A 36 4.58 -49.20 -3.16
C LEU A 36 3.90 -47.87 -3.49
N GLY A 37 2.57 -47.79 -3.46
CA GLY A 37 1.81 -46.57 -3.65
C GLY A 37 2.10 -45.53 -2.57
N LEU A 38 2.18 -45.94 -1.29
CA LEU A 38 2.61 -45.10 -0.17
C LEU A 38 4.09 -44.74 -0.29
N LEU A 39 4.94 -45.58 -0.82
CA LEU A 39 6.36 -45.29 -1.04
C LEU A 39 6.54 -44.27 -2.18
N PHE A 40 5.77 -44.40 -3.27
CA PHE A 40 5.78 -43.45 -4.36
C PHE A 40 5.26 -42.06 -3.87
N SER A 41 4.19 -42.04 -3.10
CA SER A 41 3.68 -40.77 -2.51
C SER A 41 4.64 -40.19 -1.48
N TYR A 42 5.33 -41.01 -0.71
CA TYR A 42 6.34 -40.58 0.27
C TYR A 42 7.63 -40.09 -0.41
N THR A 43 8.08 -40.75 -1.49
CA THR A 43 9.21 -40.27 -2.30
C THR A 43 8.87 -39.02 -3.11
N GLU A 44 7.66 -38.93 -3.67
CA GLU A 44 7.17 -37.69 -4.27
C GLU A 44 7.10 -36.56 -3.24
N SER A 45 6.60 -36.81 -2.04
CA SER A 45 6.55 -35.86 -0.95
C SER A 45 7.94 -35.43 -0.44
N ILE A 46 8.91 -36.36 -0.36
CA ILE A 46 10.30 -36.03 0.01
C ILE A 46 11.01 -35.27 -1.10
N ILE A 47 10.81 -35.65 -2.35
CA ILE A 47 11.41 -34.96 -3.51
C ILE A 47 10.80 -33.55 -3.61
N THR A 48 9.48 -33.42 -3.48
CA THR A 48 8.80 -32.11 -3.53
C THR A 48 9.16 -31.23 -2.33
N ASN A 49 9.22 -31.77 -1.11
CA ASN A 49 9.55 -30.96 0.07
C ASN A 49 11.03 -30.56 0.17
N ASN A 50 11.98 -31.34 -0.35
CA ASN A 50 13.41 -31.03 -0.23
C ASN A 50 14.02 -30.30 -1.45
N PHE A 51 13.34 -30.25 -2.58
CA PHE A 51 13.86 -29.58 -3.79
C PHE A 51 13.17 -28.25 -4.10
N TYR A 52 12.05 -27.91 -3.44
CA TYR A 52 11.24 -26.73 -3.77
C TYR A 52 10.85 -25.90 -2.54
N THR A 53 11.47 -26.11 -1.36
CA THR A 53 11.22 -25.26 -0.18
C THR A 53 11.58 -23.80 -0.43
N ASP A 54 12.57 -23.55 -1.28
CA ASP A 54 13.07 -22.20 -1.60
C ASP A 54 12.79 -21.80 -3.07
N TYR A 55 11.87 -22.50 -3.74
CA TYR A 55 11.55 -22.17 -5.13
C TYR A 55 10.81 -20.83 -5.19
N LYS A 56 11.35 -19.90 -5.97
CA LYS A 56 10.65 -18.70 -6.43
C LYS A 56 10.35 -18.84 -7.93
N ALA A 57 9.11 -18.60 -8.30
CA ALA A 57 8.74 -18.52 -9.71
C ALA A 57 9.44 -17.29 -10.33
N PRO A 58 10.00 -17.39 -11.54
CA PRO A 58 10.54 -16.22 -12.24
C PRO A 58 9.51 -15.11 -12.38
N SER A 59 9.95 -13.86 -12.34
CA SER A 59 9.08 -12.73 -12.60
C SER A 59 8.48 -12.84 -14.00
N PRO A 60 7.23 -12.42 -14.23
CA PRO A 60 6.62 -12.39 -15.56
C PRO A 60 7.46 -11.58 -16.55
N ALA A 61 7.60 -12.08 -17.77
CA ALA A 61 8.29 -11.39 -18.85
C ALA A 61 7.37 -10.31 -19.43
N LEU A 62 7.45 -9.12 -18.87
CA LEU A 62 6.64 -7.97 -19.28
C LEU A 62 7.39 -7.12 -20.32
N SER A 63 6.68 -6.24 -21.01
CA SER A 63 7.32 -5.28 -21.92
C SER A 63 8.21 -4.32 -21.13
N THR A 64 9.37 -3.99 -21.72
CA THR A 64 10.23 -2.95 -21.15
C THR A 64 9.77 -1.59 -21.64
N TYR A 65 9.49 -0.70 -20.72
CA TYR A 65 9.20 0.70 -21.04
C TYR A 65 10.49 1.42 -21.47
N THR A 66 10.44 2.09 -22.61
CA THR A 66 11.48 3.05 -23.04
C THR A 66 10.79 4.38 -23.30
N LYS A 67 11.14 5.40 -22.51
CA LYS A 67 10.66 6.77 -22.76
C LYS A 67 11.26 7.25 -24.08
N GLU A 68 10.42 7.64 -25.04
CA GLU A 68 10.87 8.38 -26.21
C GLU A 68 11.08 9.84 -25.81
N ASP A 69 12.27 10.39 -26.08
CA ASP A 69 12.56 11.80 -25.84
C ASP A 69 11.87 12.63 -26.93
N ASP A 70 10.76 13.27 -26.57
CA ASP A 70 10.07 14.25 -27.43
C ASP A 70 10.85 15.58 -27.41
N ASP A 71 11.90 15.68 -28.18
CA ASP A 71 12.65 16.92 -28.44
C ASP A 71 11.90 17.82 -29.48
N GLU A 72 10.61 17.99 -29.39
CA GLU A 72 9.91 18.98 -30.18
C GLU A 72 10.28 20.41 -29.73
N MET A 73 10.68 21.26 -30.69
CA MET A 73 10.87 22.70 -30.46
C MET A 73 9.52 23.34 -30.09
N ILE A 74 9.28 23.47 -28.78
CA ILE A 74 8.02 23.99 -28.27
C ILE A 74 8.10 25.51 -28.17
N ASN A 75 7.12 26.18 -28.81
CA ASN A 75 6.92 27.62 -28.65
C ASN A 75 5.81 27.84 -27.60
N GLY A 76 6.17 28.48 -26.47
CA GLY A 76 5.22 28.92 -25.48
C GLY A 76 4.56 30.25 -25.83
N ASP A 77 3.34 30.44 -25.31
CA ASP A 77 2.70 31.76 -25.31
C ASP A 77 3.35 32.65 -24.22
N PHE A 78 3.73 32.05 -23.11
CA PHE A 78 4.43 32.70 -21.99
C PHE A 78 5.64 31.89 -21.52
N TYR A 79 6.61 32.62 -20.96
CA TYR A 79 7.83 32.03 -20.42
C TYR A 79 8.07 32.53 -18.99
N VAL A 80 8.51 31.60 -18.12
CA VAL A 80 8.92 31.85 -16.75
C VAL A 80 10.37 31.41 -16.58
N SER A 81 11.20 32.21 -15.92
CA SER A 81 12.59 31.89 -15.65
C SER A 81 13.02 32.47 -14.29
N THR A 82 13.87 31.74 -13.55
CA THR A 82 14.48 32.23 -12.31
C THR A 82 15.32 33.50 -12.52
N ASN A 83 15.72 33.79 -13.77
CA ASN A 83 16.41 35.01 -14.18
C ASN A 83 15.46 36.05 -14.79
N GLY A 84 14.15 35.82 -14.74
CA GLY A 84 13.13 36.71 -15.28
C GLY A 84 12.80 37.91 -14.39
N SER A 85 11.73 38.61 -14.76
CA SER A 85 11.14 39.69 -13.96
C SER A 85 9.63 39.76 -14.17
N ASP A 86 8.86 39.95 -13.11
CA ASP A 86 7.39 40.10 -13.21
C ASP A 86 6.95 41.45 -13.81
N THR A 87 7.91 42.34 -14.09
CA THR A 87 7.69 43.56 -14.89
C THR A 87 7.83 43.30 -16.40
N ASN A 88 8.31 42.15 -16.81
CA ASN A 88 8.42 41.73 -18.20
C ASN A 88 7.05 41.37 -18.79
N ASN A 89 7.01 41.15 -20.09
CA ASN A 89 5.81 40.77 -20.83
C ASN A 89 5.61 39.26 -21.04
N GLY A 90 6.49 38.46 -20.45
CA GLY A 90 6.40 36.99 -20.49
C GLY A 90 6.80 36.33 -21.82
N THR A 91 7.47 37.07 -22.71
CA THR A 91 8.03 36.48 -23.92
C THR A 91 9.32 35.68 -23.61
N LYS A 92 9.78 34.86 -24.58
CA LYS A 92 11.01 34.07 -24.42
C LYS A 92 12.24 34.94 -24.09
N ASP A 93 12.35 36.13 -24.69
CA ASP A 93 13.48 37.06 -24.48
C ASP A 93 13.28 37.95 -23.23
N ALA A 94 12.07 38.02 -22.68
CA ALA A 94 11.72 38.79 -21.50
C ALA A 94 10.72 37.98 -20.63
N PRO A 95 11.18 36.87 -20.00
CA PRO A 95 10.32 35.97 -19.22
C PRO A 95 9.86 36.59 -17.90
N PHE A 96 8.76 36.09 -17.38
CA PHE A 96 8.34 36.37 -16.01
C PHE A 96 9.30 35.73 -14.99
N LEU A 97 9.34 36.23 -13.78
CA LEU A 97 10.09 35.65 -12.68
C LEU A 97 9.29 34.52 -11.99
N THR A 98 7.98 34.73 -11.83
CA THR A 98 7.12 33.85 -11.03
C THR A 98 6.07 33.14 -11.89
N ILE A 99 5.67 31.93 -11.44
CA ILE A 99 4.59 31.17 -12.06
C ILE A 99 3.25 31.89 -11.84
N GLU A 100 3.07 32.52 -10.68
CA GLU A 100 1.87 33.30 -10.34
C GLU A 100 1.66 34.43 -11.35
N LYS A 101 2.73 35.09 -11.80
CA LYS A 101 2.62 36.14 -12.82
C LYS A 101 2.21 35.58 -14.17
N ALA A 102 2.69 34.40 -14.52
CA ALA A 102 2.24 33.71 -15.74
C ALA A 102 0.76 33.31 -15.64
N MET A 103 0.29 32.82 -14.47
CA MET A 103 -1.12 32.54 -14.22
C MET A 103 -1.98 33.79 -14.43
N GLU A 104 -1.57 34.94 -13.87
CA GLU A 104 -2.24 36.21 -14.10
C GLU A 104 -2.32 36.56 -15.60
N ALA A 105 -1.24 36.39 -16.34
CA ALA A 105 -1.21 36.65 -17.78
C ALA A 105 -2.13 35.72 -18.56
N VAL A 106 -2.21 34.45 -18.20
CA VAL A 106 -3.13 33.47 -18.79
C VAL A 106 -4.60 33.85 -18.53
N ARG A 107 -4.95 34.27 -17.29
CA ARG A 107 -6.29 34.75 -16.93
C ARG A 107 -6.73 35.92 -17.82
N ASN A 108 -5.82 36.84 -18.09
CA ASN A 108 -6.07 38.04 -18.91
C ASN A 108 -6.01 37.79 -20.43
N THR A 109 -5.69 36.58 -20.87
CA THR A 109 -5.59 36.25 -22.29
C THR A 109 -6.95 35.88 -22.86
N ASP A 110 -7.31 36.50 -24.00
CA ASP A 110 -8.48 36.07 -24.79
C ASP A 110 -8.20 34.69 -25.39
N LYS A 111 -8.99 33.71 -25.00
CA LYS A 111 -8.89 32.31 -25.44
C LYS A 111 -9.63 32.05 -26.76
N THR A 112 -10.37 33.03 -27.29
CA THR A 112 -11.20 32.87 -28.48
C THR A 112 -10.35 32.58 -29.74
N GLY A 113 -10.59 31.44 -30.39
CA GLY A 113 -9.89 31.03 -31.60
C GLY A 113 -8.46 30.49 -31.37
N LYS A 114 -8.00 30.37 -30.13
CA LYS A 114 -6.76 29.69 -29.80
C LYS A 114 -6.98 28.16 -29.68
N SER A 115 -5.96 27.38 -30.06
CA SER A 115 -5.98 25.92 -29.92
C SER A 115 -5.35 25.44 -28.61
N GLY A 116 -4.83 26.35 -27.79
CA GLY A 116 -4.21 26.11 -26.51
C GLY A 116 -3.42 27.34 -26.04
N ILE A 117 -3.03 27.36 -24.75
CA ILE A 117 -2.09 28.32 -24.19
C ILE A 117 -1.01 27.54 -23.46
N THR A 118 0.24 27.79 -23.79
CA THR A 118 1.39 27.10 -23.17
C THR A 118 2.25 28.10 -22.39
N VAL A 119 2.43 27.79 -21.10
CA VAL A 119 3.40 28.44 -20.21
C VAL A 119 4.63 27.56 -20.14
N CYS A 120 5.74 28.01 -20.73
CA CYS A 120 7.03 27.35 -20.66
C CYS A 120 7.81 27.81 -19.42
N ILE A 121 8.08 26.90 -18.51
CA ILE A 121 8.82 27.16 -17.28
C ILE A 121 10.25 26.68 -17.50
N GLU A 122 11.22 27.59 -17.46
CA GLU A 122 12.63 27.26 -17.68
C GLU A 122 13.19 26.42 -16.53
N GLY A 123 14.14 25.53 -16.85
CA GLY A 123 14.83 24.69 -15.87
C GLY A 123 15.39 25.52 -14.70
N GLY A 124 15.12 25.08 -13.50
CA GLY A 124 15.50 25.77 -12.26
C GLY A 124 14.62 25.35 -11.08
N GLU A 125 14.92 25.88 -9.90
CA GLU A 125 14.13 25.64 -8.71
C GLU A 125 13.28 26.87 -8.39
N TYR A 126 11.99 26.65 -8.24
CA TYR A 126 10.98 27.64 -7.90
C TYR A 126 10.45 27.31 -6.49
N ARG A 127 10.83 28.12 -5.52
CA ARG A 127 10.36 27.96 -4.14
C ARG A 127 8.98 28.57 -3.98
N ILE A 128 7.99 27.72 -3.75
CA ILE A 128 6.58 28.10 -3.73
C ILE A 128 5.91 27.43 -2.54
N SER A 129 5.17 28.18 -1.72
CA SER A 129 4.41 27.59 -0.62
C SER A 129 3.13 26.88 -1.11
N SER A 130 2.43 27.47 -2.08
CA SER A 130 1.24 26.90 -2.72
C SER A 130 0.90 27.67 -3.99
N LEU A 131 0.38 26.98 -5.01
CA LEU A 131 -0.25 27.55 -6.20
C LEU A 131 -1.73 27.16 -6.22
N GLU A 132 -2.61 28.15 -6.23
CA GLU A 132 -4.06 27.98 -6.20
C GLU A 132 -4.65 28.27 -7.59
N PHE A 133 -5.14 27.22 -8.26
CA PHE A 133 -5.87 27.32 -9.53
C PHE A 133 -7.36 27.32 -9.26
N THR A 134 -8.04 28.34 -9.76
CA THR A 134 -9.46 28.56 -9.57
C THR A 134 -10.19 28.59 -10.91
N LYS A 135 -11.50 28.71 -10.91
CA LYS A 135 -12.31 28.78 -12.12
C LYS A 135 -11.79 29.80 -13.16
N GLU A 136 -11.14 30.88 -12.71
CA GLU A 136 -10.58 31.90 -13.60
C GLU A 136 -9.39 31.41 -14.42
N ASP A 137 -8.72 30.33 -13.94
CA ASP A 137 -7.59 29.69 -14.59
C ASP A 137 -8.01 28.64 -15.64
N SER A 138 -9.31 28.38 -15.79
CA SER A 138 -9.80 27.34 -16.68
C SER A 138 -9.41 27.57 -18.15
N GLY A 139 -8.99 26.49 -18.78
CA GLY A 139 -9.02 26.35 -20.23
C GLY A 139 -10.40 25.95 -20.74
N THR A 140 -10.43 25.40 -21.92
CA THR A 140 -11.61 24.76 -22.52
C THR A 140 -11.16 23.53 -23.32
N ALA A 141 -12.08 22.68 -23.72
CA ALA A 141 -11.75 21.52 -24.59
C ALA A 141 -11.06 21.93 -25.91
N TYR A 142 -11.28 23.13 -26.38
CA TYR A 142 -10.66 23.68 -27.61
C TYR A 142 -9.42 24.51 -27.34
N CYS A 143 -9.22 24.99 -26.11
CA CYS A 143 -8.08 25.81 -25.72
C CYS A 143 -7.63 25.39 -24.32
N PRO A 144 -7.02 24.21 -24.16
CA PRO A 144 -6.44 23.78 -22.88
C PRO A 144 -5.25 24.67 -22.51
N ILE A 145 -4.94 24.72 -21.20
CA ILE A 145 -3.82 25.48 -20.67
C ILE A 145 -2.77 24.48 -20.17
N THR A 146 -1.54 24.63 -20.65
CA THR A 146 -0.43 23.74 -20.27
C THR A 146 0.67 24.53 -19.56
N TYR A 147 1.03 24.12 -18.37
CA TYR A 147 2.23 24.54 -17.65
C TYR A 147 3.26 23.44 -17.79
N ARG A 148 4.36 23.71 -18.50
CA ARG A 148 5.34 22.67 -18.82
C ARG A 148 6.79 23.08 -18.57
N ALA A 149 7.60 22.08 -18.27
CA ALA A 149 9.02 22.24 -18.20
C ALA A 149 9.62 22.59 -19.57
N TYR A 150 10.59 23.48 -19.58
CA TYR A 150 11.29 23.94 -20.76
C TYR A 150 12.79 24.11 -20.45
N ASN A 151 13.64 23.64 -21.33
CA ASN A 151 15.11 23.84 -21.25
C ASN A 151 15.72 23.42 -19.89
N GLY A 152 15.38 22.22 -19.41
CA GLY A 152 15.94 21.60 -18.21
C GLY A 152 14.91 21.20 -17.15
N LYS A 153 15.38 20.56 -16.09
CA LYS A 153 14.53 20.11 -14.96
C LYS A 153 13.95 21.31 -14.22
N VAL A 154 12.64 21.33 -14.08
CA VAL A 154 11.89 22.34 -13.29
C VAL A 154 11.49 21.71 -11.97
N VAL A 155 11.89 22.31 -10.85
CA VAL A 155 11.55 21.86 -9.50
C VAL A 155 10.67 22.91 -8.81
N ILE A 156 9.45 22.52 -8.48
CA ILE A 156 8.54 23.29 -7.64
C ILE A 156 8.73 22.77 -6.20
N ASN A 157 9.39 23.58 -5.37
CA ASN A 157 9.84 23.18 -4.04
C ASN A 157 9.10 23.94 -2.94
N GLY A 158 8.29 23.22 -2.14
CA GLY A 158 7.65 23.75 -0.91
C GLY A 158 8.59 23.76 0.30
N GLY A 159 9.75 23.11 0.20
CA GLY A 159 10.75 22.98 1.23
C GLY A 159 11.90 23.98 1.12
N LYS A 160 13.02 23.62 1.71
CA LYS A 160 14.26 24.40 1.66
C LYS A 160 15.46 23.48 1.47
N ASN A 161 16.26 23.79 0.46
CA ASN A 161 17.57 23.18 0.31
C ASN A 161 18.53 23.75 1.36
N LEU A 162 19.24 22.83 2.02
CA LEU A 162 20.23 23.13 3.04
C LEU A 162 21.62 22.96 2.41
N GLU A 163 22.26 24.08 2.12
CA GLU A 163 23.62 24.08 1.53
C GLU A 163 24.62 23.41 2.47
N SER A 164 25.52 22.59 1.93
CA SER A 164 26.54 21.91 2.74
C SER A 164 27.37 22.86 3.61
N SER A 165 27.56 24.09 3.15
CA SER A 165 28.34 25.14 3.82
C SER A 165 27.74 25.65 5.16
N ILE A 166 26.46 25.38 5.43
CA ILE A 166 25.82 25.79 6.68
C ILE A 166 26.04 24.77 7.81
N PHE A 167 26.49 23.56 7.47
CA PHE A 167 26.77 22.52 8.46
C PHE A 167 28.17 22.66 9.02
N SER A 168 28.34 22.33 10.28
CA SER A 168 29.62 22.29 10.99
C SER A 168 29.65 21.12 11.94
N SER A 169 30.86 20.73 12.38
CA SER A 169 31.00 19.74 13.46
C SER A 169 30.31 20.22 14.74
N VAL A 170 29.76 19.31 15.51
CA VAL A 170 29.17 19.59 16.81
C VAL A 170 30.25 20.08 17.77
N THR A 171 30.07 21.23 18.38
CA THR A 171 31.03 21.83 19.36
C THR A 171 30.42 22.14 20.70
N ASP A 172 29.10 22.07 20.82
CA ASP A 172 28.38 22.25 22.07
C ASP A 172 28.65 21.06 23.01
N GLU A 173 29.21 21.31 24.22
CA GLU A 173 29.57 20.26 25.15
C GLU A 173 28.36 19.48 25.68
N ALA A 174 27.21 20.13 25.82
CA ALA A 174 25.97 19.51 26.27
C ALA A 174 25.39 18.57 25.21
N ALA A 175 25.47 18.97 23.95
CA ALA A 175 25.08 18.12 22.82
C ALA A 175 26.04 16.93 22.64
N LEU A 176 27.35 17.19 22.69
CA LEU A 176 28.38 16.14 22.59
C LEU A 176 28.24 15.07 23.69
N ALA A 177 27.85 15.46 24.91
CA ALA A 177 27.63 14.53 26.01
C ALA A 177 26.43 13.59 25.83
N LYS A 178 25.53 13.89 24.85
CA LYS A 178 24.35 13.08 24.53
C LYS A 178 24.58 12.17 23.32
N LEU A 179 25.51 12.55 22.44
CA LEU A 179 25.79 11.77 21.25
C LEU A 179 26.41 10.41 21.56
N PRO A 180 26.12 9.38 20.77
CA PRO A 180 26.70 8.06 20.94
C PRO A 180 28.21 8.07 20.83
N ASP A 181 28.90 7.33 21.71
CA ASP A 181 30.35 7.19 21.73
C ASP A 181 30.91 6.74 20.37
N GLY A 182 31.78 7.55 19.79
CA GLY A 182 32.42 7.27 18.49
C GLY A 182 31.67 7.79 17.26
N ALA A 183 30.39 8.10 17.38
CA ALA A 183 29.61 8.70 16.29
C ALA A 183 29.82 10.22 16.17
N GLU A 184 30.17 10.89 17.25
CA GLU A 184 30.31 12.35 17.37
C GLU A 184 31.22 13.00 16.30
N LYS A 185 32.18 12.23 15.77
CA LYS A 185 33.11 12.71 14.72
C LYS A 185 32.49 12.79 13.34
N ASN A 186 31.42 12.03 13.13
CA ASN A 186 30.73 11.93 11.85
C ASN A 186 29.49 12.81 11.80
N ILE A 187 29.01 13.27 12.97
CA ILE A 187 27.79 14.06 13.08
C ILE A 187 28.12 15.54 12.83
N ILE A 188 27.30 16.12 12.00
CA ILE A 188 27.30 17.57 11.68
C ILE A 188 26.00 18.20 12.15
N CYS A 189 26.03 19.51 12.39
CA CYS A 189 24.85 20.24 12.82
C CYS A 189 24.70 21.59 12.15
N THR A 190 23.47 22.09 12.15
CA THR A 190 23.15 23.47 11.75
C THR A 190 21.99 23.99 12.58
N ASP A 191 21.97 25.31 12.76
CA ASP A 191 20.92 26.04 13.47
C ASP A 191 19.91 26.60 12.43
N LEU A 192 18.75 25.97 12.35
CA LEU A 192 17.70 26.33 11.40
C LEU A 192 17.14 27.75 11.64
N THR A 193 17.22 28.27 12.88
CA THR A 193 16.77 29.62 13.19
C THR A 193 17.62 30.68 12.50
N LYS A 194 18.89 30.41 12.27
CA LYS A 194 19.78 31.29 11.49
C LYS A 194 19.40 31.38 10.01
N LEU A 195 18.62 30.44 9.53
CA LEU A 195 18.06 30.44 8.19
C LEU A 195 16.69 31.14 8.12
N GLY A 196 16.23 31.74 9.25
CA GLY A 196 14.94 32.39 9.38
C GLY A 196 13.76 31.42 9.52
N LEU A 197 14.02 30.17 9.85
CA LEU A 197 12.97 29.17 10.11
C LEU A 197 12.56 29.19 11.58
N THR A 198 11.32 28.77 11.84
CA THR A 198 10.68 28.74 13.16
C THR A 198 10.06 27.39 13.46
N ALA A 199 9.60 27.19 14.69
CA ALA A 199 8.93 25.97 15.09
C ALA A 199 7.67 25.63 14.24
N ASP A 200 6.99 26.64 13.72
CA ASP A 200 5.83 26.44 12.82
C ASP A 200 6.27 25.85 11.46
N ASP A 201 7.47 26.20 11.00
CA ASP A 201 7.99 25.69 9.73
C ASP A 201 8.30 24.20 9.78
N TRP A 202 8.96 23.71 10.86
CA TRP A 202 9.31 22.28 10.97
C TRP A 202 8.25 21.44 11.69
N GLY A 203 7.28 22.04 12.37
CA GLY A 203 6.17 21.39 13.03
C GLY A 203 6.53 20.57 14.26
N LYS A 204 5.53 20.17 15.02
CA LYS A 204 5.65 19.29 16.18
C LYS A 204 5.46 17.82 15.77
N LEU A 205 6.06 16.90 16.51
CA LEU A 205 5.67 15.51 16.45
C LEU A 205 4.26 15.34 17.03
N TYR A 206 3.45 14.52 16.41
CA TYR A 206 2.14 14.09 16.88
C TYR A 206 1.88 12.63 16.51
N PRO A 207 0.90 11.95 17.13
CA PRO A 207 0.57 10.59 16.76
C PRO A 207 0.17 10.46 15.29
N VAL A 208 0.88 9.60 14.58
CA VAL A 208 0.58 9.19 13.20
C VAL A 208 0.10 7.76 13.21
N GLY A 209 -0.85 7.41 12.37
CA GLY A 209 -1.49 6.09 12.31
C GLY A 209 -2.99 6.19 12.65
N LYS A 210 -3.83 5.65 11.76
CA LYS A 210 -5.30 5.85 11.84
C LYS A 210 -5.97 4.96 12.88
N TYR A 211 -5.48 3.76 13.04
CA TYR A 211 -6.11 2.74 13.87
C TYR A 211 -5.42 2.49 15.19
N GLY A 212 -4.17 2.92 15.35
CA GLY A 212 -3.35 2.60 16.51
C GLY A 212 -3.74 3.34 17.78
N THR A 213 -4.22 4.57 17.67
CA THR A 213 -4.72 5.35 18.81
C THR A 213 -6.19 5.66 18.66
N GLN A 214 -6.90 5.58 19.77
CA GLN A 214 -8.33 5.81 19.80
C GLN A 214 -8.72 7.26 19.98
N PHE A 215 -7.91 8.03 20.69
CA PHE A 215 -8.26 9.38 21.10
C PHE A 215 -7.55 10.39 20.22
N LYS A 216 -8.33 11.25 19.57
CA LYS A 216 -7.83 12.50 19.01
C LYS A 216 -7.48 13.41 20.18
N TYR A 217 -6.24 13.85 20.25
CA TYR A 217 -5.81 14.78 21.26
C TYR A 217 -6.34 16.17 20.93
N ASP A 218 -6.71 16.94 21.98
CA ASP A 218 -7.25 18.27 21.86
C ASP A 218 -6.46 19.13 20.83
N GLY A 219 -6.96 19.20 19.61
CA GLY A 219 -6.56 20.15 18.58
C GLY A 219 -5.29 19.86 17.78
N ASP A 220 -4.48 18.84 18.13
CA ASP A 220 -3.16 18.63 17.53
C ASP A 220 -3.06 17.51 16.47
N THR A 221 -4.15 16.84 16.14
CA THR A 221 -4.13 15.63 15.28
C THR A 221 -4.57 15.84 13.84
N GLU A 222 -4.87 17.06 13.42
CA GLU A 222 -5.31 17.39 12.06
C GLU A 222 -4.38 18.36 11.33
N GLY A 223 -3.18 18.53 11.81
CA GLY A 223 -2.17 19.35 11.15
C GLY A 223 -1.37 18.59 10.08
N PRO A 224 -0.63 19.30 9.25
CA PRO A 224 0.35 18.68 8.38
C PRO A 224 1.41 17.96 9.22
N VAL A 225 1.86 16.81 8.73
CA VAL A 225 2.89 16.01 9.40
C VAL A 225 4.16 16.83 9.68
N PRO A 226 5.01 16.45 10.66
CA PRO A 226 6.26 17.16 10.91
C PRO A 226 7.19 17.08 9.69
N CYS A 227 8.17 18.00 9.64
CA CYS A 227 9.17 18.00 8.57
C CYS A 227 9.93 16.69 8.50
N ASN A 228 10.33 16.31 7.29
CA ASN A 228 11.26 15.22 7.02
C ASN A 228 12.49 15.77 6.29
N LEU A 229 13.61 15.03 6.41
CA LEU A 229 14.88 15.38 5.79
C LEU A 229 15.20 14.39 4.68
N TYR A 230 15.61 14.91 3.53
CA TYR A 230 15.98 14.12 2.36
C TYR A 230 17.41 14.42 1.95
N PHE A 231 18.11 13.42 1.46
CA PHE A 231 19.50 13.51 1.01
C PHE A 231 19.63 12.87 -0.36
N ASN A 232 20.01 13.67 -1.37
CA ASN A 232 20.06 13.24 -2.77
C ASN A 232 18.76 12.56 -3.25
N GLY A 233 17.62 13.09 -2.84
CA GLY A 233 16.30 12.56 -3.18
C GLY A 233 15.81 11.39 -2.32
N ASN A 234 16.64 10.83 -1.43
CA ASN A 234 16.27 9.73 -0.55
C ASN A 234 15.83 10.24 0.83
N SER A 235 14.77 9.66 1.39
CA SER A 235 14.31 9.97 2.74
C SER A 235 15.32 9.50 3.78
N LEU A 236 15.62 10.36 4.75
CA LEU A 236 16.50 10.02 5.86
C LEU A 236 15.69 9.55 7.08
N THR A 237 16.29 8.67 7.86
CA THR A 237 15.67 8.08 9.05
C THR A 237 15.86 9.01 10.26
N THR A 238 14.78 9.34 10.97
CA THR A 238 14.90 9.96 12.29
C THR A 238 15.64 9.00 13.23
N ALA A 239 16.67 9.48 13.95
CA ALA A 239 17.49 8.68 14.85
C ALA A 239 16.65 7.72 15.70
N ARG A 240 16.95 6.41 15.61
CA ARG A 240 16.08 5.35 16.15
C ARG A 240 16.86 4.16 16.70
N TYR A 241 16.21 3.41 17.60
CA TYR A 241 16.68 2.13 18.08
C TYR A 241 15.59 1.04 17.98
N PRO A 242 15.89 -0.14 17.39
CA PRO A 242 17.12 -0.47 16.65
C PRO A 242 17.17 0.26 15.29
N ASN A 243 18.36 0.37 14.71
CA ASN A 243 18.54 1.04 13.40
C ASN A 243 17.79 0.33 12.27
N GLU A 244 17.60 -0.97 12.40
CA GLU A 244 16.81 -1.80 11.47
C GLU A 244 15.88 -2.75 12.25
N GLY A 245 14.73 -3.08 11.66
CA GLY A 245 13.75 -4.01 12.26
C GLY A 245 13.03 -3.42 13.48
N PHE A 246 12.63 -4.29 14.39
CA PHE A 246 11.76 -3.95 15.51
C PHE A 246 12.23 -4.61 16.81
N LEU A 247 11.89 -3.99 17.93
CA LEU A 247 11.89 -4.59 19.27
C LEU A 247 10.56 -5.32 19.50
N ASN A 248 10.53 -6.17 20.53
CA ASN A 248 9.31 -6.86 20.93
C ASN A 248 8.99 -6.57 22.41
N THR A 249 7.71 -6.38 22.71
CA THR A 249 7.22 -6.31 24.09
C THR A 249 7.47 -7.65 24.80
N VAL A 250 7.90 -7.64 26.07
CA VAL A 250 8.20 -8.87 26.81
C VAL A 250 6.96 -9.34 27.58
N GLU A 251 6.43 -8.52 28.47
CA GLU A 251 5.20 -8.80 29.24
C GLU A 251 4.28 -7.58 29.18
N ILE A 252 2.99 -7.82 29.16
CA ILE A 252 1.99 -6.76 29.29
C ILE A 252 1.58 -6.67 30.75
N ILE A 253 1.96 -5.58 31.43
CA ILE A 253 1.59 -5.31 32.82
C ILE A 253 0.16 -4.79 32.90
N ARG A 254 -0.21 -3.93 31.94
CA ARG A 254 -1.54 -3.37 31.77
C ARG A 254 -1.86 -3.24 30.28
N GLU A 255 -2.97 -3.82 29.86
CA GLU A 255 -3.39 -3.78 28.45
C GLU A 255 -3.81 -2.37 28.00
N GLY A 256 -4.37 -1.61 28.92
CA GLY A 256 -4.96 -0.30 28.62
C GLY A 256 -6.47 -0.39 28.37
N GLU A 257 -7.13 0.76 28.44
CA GLU A 257 -8.57 0.90 28.26
C GLU A 257 -8.92 1.34 26.82
N GLY A 258 -8.31 0.69 25.82
CA GLY A 258 -8.62 0.94 24.42
C GLY A 258 -10.04 0.49 24.04
N GLU A 259 -10.63 1.14 23.06
CA GLU A 259 -12.02 0.88 22.61
C GLU A 259 -12.26 -0.58 22.23
N GLU A 260 -11.27 -1.17 21.62
CA GLU A 260 -11.32 -2.53 21.10
C GLU A 260 -10.38 -3.46 21.86
N SER A 261 -9.91 -3.06 23.05
CA SER A 261 -9.16 -3.93 23.93
C SER A 261 -10.04 -5.06 24.47
N ALA A 262 -9.44 -6.18 24.88
CA ALA A 262 -10.17 -7.33 25.42
C ALA A 262 -11.07 -6.95 26.61
N ALA A 263 -10.67 -5.94 27.41
CA ALA A 263 -11.47 -5.43 28.52
C ALA A 263 -12.76 -4.74 28.05
N ASN A 264 -12.80 -4.22 26.84
CA ASN A 264 -13.86 -3.34 26.35
C ASN A 264 -14.61 -3.85 25.11
N MET A 265 -14.26 -5.01 24.56
CA MET A 265 -14.91 -5.60 23.36
C MET A 265 -16.43 -5.76 23.46
N HIS A 266 -16.99 -5.63 24.67
CA HIS A 266 -18.43 -5.80 24.92
C HIS A 266 -19.13 -4.55 25.46
N VAL A 267 -18.44 -3.40 25.53
CA VAL A 267 -18.99 -2.15 26.07
C VAL A 267 -19.57 -1.31 24.94
N LYS A 268 -20.86 -0.95 25.06
CA LYS A 268 -21.54 -0.08 24.11
C LYS A 268 -20.95 1.32 24.10
N ARG A 269 -20.87 1.95 22.94
CA ARG A 269 -20.30 3.28 22.65
C ARG A 269 -20.88 4.45 23.48
N GLU A 270 -22.06 4.36 24.02
CA GLU A 270 -22.74 5.46 24.76
C GLU A 270 -21.99 6.00 26.01
N GLY A 271 -20.90 5.35 26.43
CA GLY A 271 -20.08 5.80 27.58
C GLY A 271 -18.67 6.31 27.23
N TRP A 272 -18.25 6.26 25.99
CA TRP A 272 -16.85 6.53 25.59
C TRP A 272 -16.46 8.01 25.64
N GLU A 273 -17.42 8.89 25.38
CA GLU A 273 -17.19 10.36 25.46
C GLU A 273 -16.86 10.80 26.89
N GLU A 274 -17.07 9.95 27.90
CA GLU A 274 -16.78 10.24 29.31
C GLU A 274 -15.37 9.80 29.77
N LEU A 275 -14.66 8.95 29.00
CA LEU A 275 -13.29 8.51 29.34
C LEU A 275 -12.26 9.58 28.92
N ARG A 276 -12.23 10.69 29.64
CA ARG A 276 -11.27 11.78 29.38
C ARG A 276 -9.81 11.45 29.71
N ASN A 277 -9.54 10.38 30.44
CA ASN A 277 -8.20 9.88 30.77
C ASN A 277 -8.21 8.36 30.91
N PRO A 278 -8.28 7.60 29.82
CA PRO A 278 -8.23 6.15 29.87
C PRO A 278 -6.87 5.68 30.41
N GLU A 279 -6.88 4.56 31.10
CA GLU A 279 -5.61 3.93 31.50
C GLU A 279 -4.82 3.48 30.26
N THR A 280 -3.59 3.95 30.18
CA THR A 280 -2.67 3.63 29.07
C THR A 280 -2.12 2.21 29.18
N THR A 281 -1.62 1.68 28.09
CA THR A 281 -0.90 0.40 28.07
C THR A 281 0.41 0.52 28.86
N ILE A 282 0.80 -0.54 29.60
CA ILE A 282 2.13 -0.69 30.21
C ILE A 282 2.69 -2.04 29.82
N PHE A 283 3.90 -2.05 29.28
CA PHE A 283 4.61 -3.28 28.94
C PHE A 283 6.06 -3.25 29.43
N THR A 284 6.67 -4.42 29.61
CA THR A 284 8.09 -4.50 29.91
C THR A 284 8.93 -4.63 28.65
N VAL A 285 10.10 -4.04 28.68
CA VAL A 285 11.12 -4.14 27.64
C VAL A 285 12.22 -5.13 28.03
N ASP A 286 12.97 -5.61 27.08
CA ASP A 286 14.13 -6.47 27.35
C ASP A 286 15.26 -5.72 28.10
N PRO A 287 16.20 -6.46 28.75
CA PRO A 287 17.24 -5.82 29.54
C PRO A 287 18.14 -4.83 28.77
N ALA A 288 18.46 -5.11 27.51
CA ALA A 288 19.35 -4.24 26.73
C ALA A 288 18.63 -2.92 26.39
N THR A 289 17.35 -3.00 26.00
CA THR A 289 16.50 -1.82 25.80
C THR A 289 16.30 -1.04 27.09
N ALA A 290 16.16 -1.71 28.26
CA ALA A 290 16.04 -1.04 29.54
C ALA A 290 17.31 -0.26 29.91
N ASP A 291 18.49 -0.87 29.72
CA ASP A 291 19.78 -0.21 29.97
C ASP A 291 19.95 1.01 29.04
N ARG A 292 19.53 0.90 27.80
CA ARG A 292 19.59 1.99 26.80
C ARG A 292 18.69 3.16 27.19
N LEU A 293 17.41 2.90 27.47
CA LEU A 293 16.47 3.94 27.94
C LEU A 293 16.95 4.62 29.24
N ASN A 294 17.59 3.87 30.15
CA ASN A 294 18.14 4.43 31.40
C ASN A 294 19.38 5.31 31.16
N SER A 295 20.05 5.17 30.02
CA SER A 295 21.21 6.00 29.66
C SER A 295 20.83 7.33 29.00
N TYR A 296 19.60 7.50 28.55
CA TYR A 296 19.16 8.74 27.95
C TYR A 296 19.15 9.90 28.93
N SER A 297 19.54 11.07 28.46
CA SER A 297 19.59 12.28 29.30
C SER A 297 18.19 12.79 29.70
N SER A 298 17.18 12.53 28.85
CA SER A 298 15.77 12.79 29.11
C SER A 298 14.92 11.87 28.22
N LEU A 299 13.71 11.58 28.65
CA LEU A 299 12.68 10.93 27.82
C LEU A 299 11.74 11.96 27.16
N ASP A 300 11.92 13.24 27.43
CA ASP A 300 11.13 14.29 26.79
C ASP A 300 11.36 14.26 25.27
N ASN A 301 10.28 14.26 24.51
CA ASN A 301 10.32 14.12 23.04
C ASN A 301 10.90 12.82 22.47
N VAL A 302 11.11 11.78 23.31
CA VAL A 302 11.39 10.42 22.83
C VAL A 302 10.06 9.74 22.50
N TRP A 303 10.00 9.15 21.32
CA TRP A 303 8.79 8.58 20.75
C TRP A 303 8.94 7.08 20.49
N LEU A 304 7.81 6.42 20.41
CA LEU A 304 7.68 5.04 19.97
C LEU A 304 6.87 5.02 18.68
N TRP A 305 7.27 4.20 17.74
CA TRP A 305 6.37 3.60 16.78
C TRP A 305 5.93 2.25 17.34
N THR A 306 4.66 1.95 17.32
CA THR A 306 4.11 0.73 17.93
C THR A 306 3.06 0.07 17.05
N ALA A 307 3.05 -1.27 17.01
CA ALA A 307 1.98 -2.12 16.52
C ALA A 307 1.69 -3.18 17.59
N LEU A 308 0.86 -2.81 18.62
CA LEU A 308 0.78 -3.55 19.87
C LEU A 308 -0.11 -4.81 19.85
N ILE A 309 -0.91 -5.00 18.79
CA ILE A 309 -1.65 -6.25 18.51
C ILE A 309 -1.58 -6.58 17.03
N TYR A 310 -2.06 -5.67 16.18
CA TYR A 310 -2.17 -5.87 14.75
C TYR A 310 -1.12 -5.06 14.02
N GLU A 311 -0.42 -5.67 13.08
CA GLU A 311 0.62 -5.03 12.27
C GLU A 311 0.06 -3.89 11.41
N TRP A 312 -1.24 -3.95 11.06
CA TRP A 312 -1.94 -2.93 10.30
C TRP A 312 -2.48 -1.77 11.16
N ALA A 313 -2.34 -1.85 12.48
CA ALA A 313 -2.82 -0.84 13.42
C ALA A 313 -1.65 -0.17 14.14
N ASP A 314 -0.74 0.40 13.36
CA ASP A 314 0.40 1.13 13.89
C ASP A 314 0.03 2.52 14.38
N THR A 315 0.88 3.05 15.27
CA THR A 315 0.84 4.45 15.67
C THR A 315 2.18 4.90 16.22
N THR A 316 2.44 6.21 16.11
CA THR A 316 3.53 6.85 16.84
C THR A 316 3.00 7.49 18.12
N VAL A 317 3.69 7.29 19.23
CA VAL A 317 3.29 7.81 20.55
C VAL A 317 4.50 8.25 21.34
N PRO A 318 4.47 9.36 22.13
CA PRO A 318 5.57 9.71 23.00
C PRO A 318 5.63 8.75 24.20
N ILE A 319 6.82 8.59 24.73
CA ILE A 319 7.01 7.89 26.01
C ILE A 319 6.51 8.79 27.15
N LYS A 320 5.61 8.28 27.97
CA LYS A 320 5.12 8.97 29.19
C LYS A 320 6.05 8.74 30.37
N SER A 321 6.46 7.49 30.57
CA SER A 321 7.35 7.11 31.68
C SER A 321 8.07 5.79 31.44
N PHE A 322 9.21 5.61 32.08
CA PHE A 322 9.96 4.37 32.11
C PHE A 322 10.49 4.12 33.55
N ASP A 323 10.23 2.93 34.07
CA ASP A 323 10.77 2.48 35.35
C ASP A 323 11.85 1.41 35.09
N TYR A 324 13.09 1.77 35.33
CA TYR A 324 14.23 0.89 35.14
C TYR A 324 14.20 -0.36 36.05
N ALA A 325 13.72 -0.22 37.28
CA ALA A 325 13.71 -1.34 38.24
C ALA A 325 12.77 -2.47 37.79
N THR A 326 11.62 -2.12 37.24
CA THR A 326 10.62 -3.06 36.73
C THR A 326 10.74 -3.26 35.22
N LYS A 327 11.53 -2.44 34.50
CA LYS A 327 11.65 -2.36 33.07
C LYS A 327 10.31 -2.02 32.38
N ALA A 328 9.43 -1.36 33.11
CA ALA A 328 8.10 -1.00 32.66
C ALA A 328 8.15 0.30 31.87
N LEU A 329 7.63 0.26 30.63
CA LEU A 329 7.49 1.39 29.73
C LEU A 329 5.99 1.70 29.56
N GLU A 330 5.63 2.98 29.69
CA GLU A 330 4.28 3.48 29.51
C GLU A 330 4.26 4.50 28.37
N PRO A 331 3.59 4.20 27.24
CA PRO A 331 3.26 5.19 26.21
C PRO A 331 2.29 6.25 26.76
N ALA A 332 2.35 7.47 26.22
CA ALA A 332 1.47 8.54 26.67
C ALA A 332 0.00 8.32 26.27
N TYR A 333 -0.24 7.48 25.28
CA TYR A 333 -1.57 7.30 24.68
C TYR A 333 -2.00 5.83 24.71
N VAL A 334 -3.30 5.60 24.74
CA VAL A 334 -3.85 4.25 24.81
C VAL A 334 -3.85 3.60 23.43
N SER A 335 -3.44 2.33 23.36
CA SER A 335 -3.63 1.53 22.16
C SER A 335 -5.11 1.21 21.98
N ARG A 336 -5.66 1.43 20.78
CA ARG A 336 -7.07 1.19 20.46
C ARG A 336 -7.48 -0.27 20.71
N PHE A 337 -6.62 -1.20 20.35
CA PHE A 337 -6.89 -2.64 20.41
C PHE A 337 -6.32 -3.31 21.68
N GLY A 338 -5.62 -2.58 22.52
CA GLY A 338 -4.84 -3.13 23.64
C GLY A 338 -3.42 -3.54 23.23
N ALA A 339 -2.87 -4.58 23.88
CA ALA A 339 -1.52 -5.06 23.63
C ALA A 339 -1.38 -6.55 23.95
N VAL A 340 -0.46 -7.23 23.26
CA VAL A 340 -0.08 -8.62 23.54
C VAL A 340 1.45 -8.75 23.68
N PRO A 341 1.96 -9.73 24.44
CA PRO A 341 3.40 -10.01 24.48
C PRO A 341 3.93 -10.38 23.10
N GLY A 342 5.13 -9.90 22.78
CA GLY A 342 5.75 -10.14 21.48
C GLY A 342 5.36 -9.13 20.39
N SER A 343 4.51 -8.14 20.69
CA SER A 343 4.16 -7.05 19.78
C SER A 343 5.36 -6.19 19.44
N THR A 344 5.34 -5.61 18.25
CA THR A 344 6.46 -4.87 17.69
C THR A 344 6.42 -3.38 18.03
N TYR A 345 7.61 -2.81 18.29
CA TYR A 345 7.82 -1.37 18.46
C TYR A 345 9.26 -0.99 18.12
N TYR A 346 9.53 0.29 17.95
CA TYR A 346 10.87 0.86 18.01
C TYR A 346 10.85 2.22 18.70
N ILE A 347 12.00 2.65 19.20
CA ILE A 347 12.19 3.96 19.84
C ILE A 347 12.74 4.90 18.79
N PHE A 348 12.27 6.15 18.72
CA PHE A 348 12.81 7.13 17.78
C PHE A 348 12.79 8.56 18.32
N ASN A 349 13.42 9.47 17.60
CA ASN A 349 13.59 10.87 17.98
C ASN A 349 14.36 11.04 19.29
N ALA A 350 15.41 10.24 19.48
CA ALA A 350 16.38 10.37 20.58
C ALA A 350 17.74 10.73 20.00
N ILE A 351 18.37 11.80 20.50
CA ILE A 351 19.69 12.22 20.02
C ILE A 351 20.76 11.18 20.39
N GLU A 352 20.54 10.42 21.44
CA GLU A 352 21.38 9.32 21.91
C GLU A 352 21.39 8.11 20.97
N GLU A 353 20.46 8.08 20.00
CA GLU A 353 20.36 7.03 18.97
C GLU A 353 20.85 7.51 17.59
N LEU A 354 21.50 8.66 17.50
CA LEU A 354 22.08 9.16 16.25
C LEU A 354 23.43 8.46 16.01
N ASP A 355 23.42 7.16 15.70
CA ASP A 355 24.61 6.31 15.64
C ASP A 355 24.86 5.66 14.27
N ALA A 356 23.95 5.81 13.30
CA ALA A 356 24.07 5.25 11.96
C ALA A 356 24.06 6.32 10.84
N ALA A 357 24.82 6.04 9.78
CA ALA A 357 24.83 6.90 8.61
C ALA A 357 23.43 6.95 7.94
N GLY A 358 22.94 8.13 7.64
CA GLY A 358 21.58 8.35 7.12
C GLY A 358 20.56 8.70 8.21
N GLU A 359 20.98 8.79 9.46
CA GLU A 359 20.11 9.25 10.54
C GLU A 359 20.22 10.76 10.79
N TRP A 360 19.13 11.33 11.28
CA TRP A 360 19.04 12.73 11.65
C TRP A 360 18.19 12.93 12.91
N TYR A 361 18.45 14.04 13.61
CA TYR A 361 17.70 14.46 14.78
C TYR A 361 17.49 15.98 14.74
N LEU A 362 16.28 16.41 15.04
CA LEU A 362 15.94 17.83 15.18
C LEU A 362 15.50 18.09 16.63
N ASP A 363 16.27 18.91 17.33
CA ASP A 363 15.79 19.54 18.55
C ASP A 363 14.78 20.63 18.18
N ARG A 364 13.50 20.30 18.32
CA ARG A 364 12.38 21.16 17.90
C ARG A 364 12.17 22.39 18.78
N GLU A 365 12.81 22.44 19.95
CA GLU A 365 12.76 23.61 20.82
C GLU A 365 13.80 24.65 20.41
N SER A 366 15.02 24.24 20.16
CA SER A 366 16.11 25.13 19.77
C SER A 366 16.22 25.36 18.27
N GLY A 367 15.71 24.45 17.44
CA GLY A 367 15.90 24.45 16.00
C GLY A 367 17.26 23.92 15.55
N MET A 368 18.00 23.23 16.43
CA MET A 368 19.26 22.58 16.08
C MET A 368 19.00 21.27 15.37
N LEU A 369 19.45 21.19 14.13
CA LEU A 369 19.42 19.97 13.30
C LEU A 369 20.78 19.27 13.38
N TYR A 370 20.77 17.98 13.69
CA TYR A 370 21.92 17.09 13.70
C TYR A 370 21.73 16.02 12.62
N LEU A 371 22.80 15.71 11.91
CA LEU A 371 22.80 14.78 10.78
C LEU A 371 24.06 13.90 10.84
N TYR A 372 23.89 12.59 10.76
CA TYR A 372 24.94 11.68 10.41
C TYR A 372 24.84 11.41 8.89
N PRO A 373 25.62 12.10 8.03
CA PRO A 373 25.44 12.02 6.60
C PRO A 373 25.65 10.58 6.10
N PRO A 374 24.84 10.11 5.14
CA PRO A 374 25.03 8.78 4.56
C PRO A 374 26.29 8.71 3.68
N GLU A 375 26.70 9.85 3.12
CA GLU A 375 27.90 10.00 2.27
C GLU A 375 28.43 11.43 2.35
N ASP A 376 29.43 11.78 1.53
CA ASP A 376 30.02 13.14 1.53
C ASP A 376 28.95 14.20 1.19
N ILE A 377 28.83 15.19 2.07
CA ILE A 377 27.85 16.28 1.89
C ILE A 377 28.26 17.33 0.83
N ASN A 378 29.50 17.29 0.38
CA ASN A 378 29.95 18.23 -0.65
C ASN A 378 29.20 17.94 -1.96
N ASN A 379 28.43 18.93 -2.43
CA ASN A 379 27.54 18.84 -3.59
C ASN A 379 26.31 17.92 -3.37
N ALA A 380 26.03 17.46 -2.15
CA ALA A 380 24.79 16.76 -1.85
C ALA A 380 23.60 17.72 -1.91
N GLU A 381 22.49 17.25 -2.42
CA GLU A 381 21.20 17.92 -2.32
C GLU A 381 20.53 17.50 -1.00
N ILE A 382 20.44 18.42 -0.04
CA ILE A 382 19.82 18.19 1.26
C ILE A 382 18.54 19.04 1.33
N THR A 383 17.37 18.38 1.35
CA THR A 383 16.07 19.07 1.33
C THR A 383 15.34 18.84 2.66
N LEU A 384 14.89 19.90 3.29
CA LEU A 384 13.97 19.87 4.44
C LEU A 384 12.56 20.22 3.97
N SER A 385 11.57 19.35 4.18
CA SER A 385 10.16 19.63 3.87
C SER A 385 9.60 20.65 4.86
N LEU A 386 8.98 21.73 4.38
CA LEU A 386 8.56 22.83 5.25
C LEU A 386 7.12 23.29 5.05
N SER A 387 6.66 23.49 3.78
CA SER A 387 5.31 24.01 3.54
C SER A 387 4.26 23.12 4.21
N ASP A 388 3.35 23.72 4.92
CA ASP A 388 2.15 23.11 5.50
C ASP A 388 0.95 23.09 4.55
N LYS A 389 1.16 23.49 3.28
CA LYS A 389 0.15 23.57 2.24
C LYS A 389 0.46 22.61 1.10
N ASN A 390 -0.59 22.23 0.36
CA ASN A 390 -0.40 21.54 -0.91
C ASN A 390 0.42 22.42 -1.85
N ILE A 391 1.33 21.81 -2.62
CA ILE A 391 2.12 22.56 -3.61
C ILE A 391 1.17 23.14 -4.69
N ILE A 392 0.24 22.31 -5.18
CA ILE A 392 -0.81 22.75 -6.10
C ILE A 392 -2.17 22.35 -5.57
N THR A 393 -3.11 23.30 -5.60
CA THR A 393 -4.54 23.05 -5.42
C THR A 393 -5.30 23.54 -6.64
N VAL A 394 -6.10 22.66 -7.25
CA VAL A 394 -6.96 22.98 -8.40
C VAL A 394 -8.41 22.84 -7.95
N THR A 395 -9.15 23.96 -7.91
CA THR A 395 -10.56 23.97 -7.50
C THR A 395 -11.39 24.65 -8.60
N ASP A 396 -12.35 23.91 -9.16
CA ASP A 396 -13.24 24.36 -10.25
C ASP A 396 -12.51 24.88 -11.51
N ALA A 397 -11.22 24.59 -11.67
CA ALA A 397 -10.42 24.99 -12.83
C ALA A 397 -10.24 23.80 -13.77
N GLU A 398 -10.83 23.89 -14.95
CA GLU A 398 -10.89 22.79 -15.93
C GLU A 398 -9.88 22.96 -17.07
N TYR A 399 -9.54 21.85 -17.73
CA TYR A 399 -8.66 21.79 -18.92
C TYR A 399 -7.28 22.40 -18.65
N ILE A 400 -6.68 22.00 -17.53
CA ILE A 400 -5.31 22.37 -17.13
C ILE A 400 -4.40 21.14 -17.25
N CYS A 401 -3.20 21.33 -17.76
CA CYS A 401 -2.18 20.31 -17.86
C CYS A 401 -0.88 20.77 -17.18
N PHE A 402 -0.33 19.92 -16.30
CA PHE A 402 1.02 20.04 -15.75
C PHE A 402 1.89 18.98 -16.44
N ASP A 403 2.97 19.40 -17.09
CA ASP A 403 3.77 18.54 -17.96
C ASP A 403 5.28 18.66 -17.68
N GLY A 404 5.92 17.57 -17.27
CA GLY A 404 7.35 17.49 -17.07
C GLY A 404 7.89 18.23 -15.85
N LEU A 405 7.07 18.53 -14.87
CA LEU A 405 7.44 19.25 -13.65
C LEU A 405 7.80 18.30 -12.51
N SER A 406 8.69 18.75 -11.61
CA SER A 406 9.00 18.03 -10.36
C SER A 406 8.40 18.78 -9.18
N PHE A 407 7.72 18.08 -8.27
CA PHE A 407 7.08 18.63 -7.07
C PHE A 407 7.64 17.98 -5.83
N ARG A 408 8.12 18.76 -4.85
CA ARG A 408 8.74 18.24 -3.63
C ARG A 408 8.67 19.19 -2.42
N GLY A 409 9.03 18.69 -1.25
CA GLY A 409 9.39 19.48 -0.07
C GLY A 409 8.22 20.02 0.74
N THR A 410 7.00 19.49 0.61
CA THR A 410 5.88 19.86 1.48
C THR A 410 5.62 18.81 2.57
N ARG A 411 5.14 19.28 3.73
CA ARG A 411 4.59 18.46 4.82
C ARG A 411 3.12 18.06 4.58
N SER A 412 2.52 18.56 3.50
CA SER A 412 1.14 18.32 3.05
C SER A 412 1.15 17.52 1.75
N ASN A 413 0.13 17.64 0.91
CA ASN A 413 0.03 16.91 -0.34
C ASN A 413 0.78 17.64 -1.48
N GLY A 414 1.23 16.89 -2.47
CA GLY A 414 1.80 17.46 -3.68
C GLY A 414 0.75 18.23 -4.48
N ILE A 415 -0.23 17.52 -5.05
CA ILE A 415 -1.27 18.10 -5.91
C ILE A 415 -2.66 17.65 -5.43
N VAL A 416 -3.57 18.57 -5.22
CA VAL A 416 -4.98 18.30 -4.90
C VAL A 416 -5.86 18.86 -6.02
N ILE A 417 -6.66 17.99 -6.63
CA ILE A 417 -7.54 18.31 -7.75
C ILE A 417 -9.00 18.08 -7.32
N LYS A 418 -9.76 19.15 -7.20
CA LYS A 418 -11.22 19.16 -7.01
C LYS A 418 -11.87 19.82 -8.22
N SER A 419 -11.73 19.16 -9.37
CA SER A 419 -12.11 19.68 -10.65
C SER A 419 -12.15 18.59 -11.73
N ASN A 420 -12.41 18.97 -12.98
CA ASN A 420 -12.55 18.08 -14.12
C ASN A 420 -11.51 18.38 -15.20
N TYR A 421 -11.16 17.36 -16.00
CA TYR A 421 -10.29 17.49 -17.16
C TYR A 421 -8.91 18.08 -16.85
N VAL A 422 -8.36 17.76 -15.66
CA VAL A 422 -6.99 18.12 -15.29
C VAL A 422 -6.06 16.97 -15.64
N THR A 423 -4.92 17.29 -16.23
CA THR A 423 -3.89 16.33 -16.61
C THR A 423 -2.60 16.61 -15.83
N VAL A 424 -2.02 15.59 -15.21
CA VAL A 424 -0.66 15.60 -14.65
C VAL A 424 0.14 14.55 -15.41
N LYS A 425 1.14 14.96 -16.17
CA LYS A 425 1.90 14.03 -17.00
C LYS A 425 3.40 14.29 -17.01
N ASN A 426 4.18 13.23 -17.18
CA ASN A 426 5.64 13.28 -17.23
C ASN A 426 6.26 13.95 -15.97
N CYS A 427 5.56 13.97 -14.84
CA CYS A 427 5.96 14.66 -13.63
C CYS A 427 6.68 13.72 -12.66
N LEU A 428 7.61 14.28 -11.89
CA LEU A 428 8.19 13.64 -10.71
C LEU A 428 7.51 14.22 -9.46
N ILE A 429 6.90 13.38 -8.66
CA ILE A 429 6.29 13.74 -7.40
C ILE A 429 7.07 13.00 -6.30
N SER A 430 7.83 13.74 -5.49
CA SER A 430 8.76 13.14 -4.53
C SER A 430 8.93 13.98 -3.27
N GLU A 431 9.54 13.38 -2.24
CA GLU A 431 9.95 14.08 -1.03
C GLU A 431 8.78 14.83 -0.36
N LEU A 432 7.65 14.14 -0.20
CA LEU A 432 6.43 14.68 0.40
C LEU A 432 6.08 13.91 1.68
N SER A 433 5.61 14.62 2.71
CA SER A 433 5.17 13.94 3.93
C SER A 433 3.68 13.55 3.91
N GLY A 434 2.86 14.11 2.99
CA GLY A 434 1.46 13.75 2.75
C GLY A 434 1.27 12.89 1.50
N ASN A 435 0.10 13.02 0.84
CA ASN A 435 -0.20 12.31 -0.41
C ASN A 435 0.51 12.95 -1.62
N GLY A 436 0.81 12.12 -2.64
CA GLY A 436 1.35 12.62 -3.90
C GLY A 436 0.32 13.44 -4.68
N VAL A 437 -0.69 12.79 -5.24
CA VAL A 437 -1.80 13.43 -5.98
C VAL A 437 -3.14 12.90 -5.46
N ALA A 438 -4.05 13.82 -5.09
CA ALA A 438 -5.41 13.48 -4.71
C ALA A 438 -6.42 14.10 -5.70
N VAL A 439 -7.31 13.29 -6.24
CA VAL A 439 -8.27 13.67 -7.28
C VAL A 439 -9.70 13.42 -6.82
N ASP A 440 -10.55 14.43 -6.95
CA ASP A 440 -12.00 14.33 -6.80
C ASP A 440 -12.69 15.13 -7.92
N GLY A 441 -13.28 14.42 -8.87
CA GLY A 441 -13.91 15.03 -10.04
C GLY A 441 -14.10 14.05 -11.19
N TYR A 442 -14.08 14.54 -12.42
CA TYR A 442 -14.35 13.75 -13.63
C TYR A 442 -13.27 13.94 -14.69
N HIS A 443 -12.94 12.85 -15.39
CA HIS A 443 -12.05 12.85 -16.56
C HIS A 443 -10.64 13.42 -16.29
N ASN A 444 -10.14 13.28 -15.07
CA ASN A 444 -8.78 13.68 -14.73
C ASN A 444 -7.80 12.56 -15.12
N LEU A 445 -6.60 12.94 -15.54
CA LEU A 445 -5.58 12.00 -16.02
C LEU A 445 -4.24 12.23 -15.31
N ILE A 446 -3.76 11.21 -14.65
CA ILE A 446 -2.40 11.13 -14.10
C ILE A 446 -1.66 10.11 -14.93
N THR A 447 -0.65 10.50 -15.69
CA THR A 447 0.03 9.58 -16.61
C THR A 447 1.52 9.84 -16.75
N ASP A 448 2.28 8.79 -17.00
CA ASP A 448 3.72 8.86 -17.25
C ASP A 448 4.50 9.56 -16.13
N CYS A 449 3.99 9.52 -14.89
CA CYS A 449 4.59 10.13 -13.72
C CYS A 449 5.39 9.13 -12.89
N GLU A 450 6.32 9.65 -12.10
CA GLU A 450 7.04 8.90 -11.09
C GLU A 450 6.66 9.44 -9.70
N PHE A 451 6.33 8.53 -8.79
CA PHE A 451 6.03 8.81 -7.39
C PHE A 451 7.02 8.06 -6.52
N THR A 452 7.78 8.78 -5.72
CA THR A 452 8.77 8.18 -4.82
C THR A 452 8.96 9.02 -3.56
N HIS A 453 9.30 8.39 -2.45
CA HIS A 453 9.45 9.04 -1.15
C HIS A 453 8.22 9.88 -0.78
N ILE A 454 7.07 9.20 -0.79
CA ILE A 454 5.76 9.76 -0.43
C ILE A 454 5.39 9.29 0.99
N GLY A 455 5.09 10.23 1.88
CA GLY A 455 4.79 9.90 3.28
C GLY A 455 3.50 9.13 3.51
N ALA A 456 2.54 9.24 2.59
CA ALA A 456 1.25 8.55 2.65
C ALA A 456 0.89 7.89 1.30
N THR A 457 -0.31 8.08 0.76
CA THR A 457 -0.75 7.50 -0.52
C THR A 457 -0.15 8.25 -1.71
N ALA A 458 0.41 7.52 -2.69
CA ALA A 458 0.95 8.20 -3.87
C ALA A 458 -0.15 8.80 -4.74
N VAL A 459 -1.20 8.04 -5.09
CA VAL A 459 -2.33 8.54 -5.89
C VAL A 459 -3.65 8.14 -5.27
N GLU A 460 -4.50 9.13 -4.99
CA GLU A 460 -5.87 8.93 -4.57
C GLU A 460 -6.83 9.38 -5.66
N LEU A 461 -7.67 8.45 -6.15
CA LEU A 461 -8.71 8.73 -7.16
C LEU A 461 -10.09 8.61 -6.53
N ARG A 462 -10.87 9.69 -6.62
CA ARG A 462 -12.28 9.76 -6.28
C ARG A 462 -13.04 10.35 -7.45
N GLY A 463 -14.36 10.36 -7.36
CA GLY A 463 -15.24 10.97 -8.36
C GLY A 463 -16.18 9.94 -8.97
N GLY A 464 -17.08 10.44 -9.83
CA GLY A 464 -18.25 9.72 -10.26
C GLY A 464 -19.41 9.85 -9.27
N ASP A 465 -20.59 9.50 -9.71
CA ASP A 465 -21.83 9.65 -8.93
C ASP A 465 -22.45 8.28 -8.61
N ARG A 466 -22.47 7.91 -7.33
CA ARG A 466 -23.02 6.63 -6.88
C ARG A 466 -24.55 6.56 -6.95
N GLU A 467 -25.26 7.69 -6.95
CA GLU A 467 -26.72 7.71 -7.11
C GLU A 467 -27.14 7.19 -8.48
N THR A 468 -26.44 7.66 -9.51
CA THR A 468 -26.74 7.36 -10.91
C THR A 468 -25.81 6.31 -11.52
N LEU A 469 -24.75 5.93 -10.83
CA LEU A 469 -23.60 5.16 -11.33
C LEU A 469 -22.89 5.82 -12.52
N THR A 470 -22.92 7.16 -12.57
CA THR A 470 -22.17 7.91 -13.59
C THR A 470 -20.68 7.79 -13.29
N ALA A 471 -19.92 7.28 -14.27
CA ALA A 471 -18.49 7.07 -14.12
C ALA A 471 -17.72 8.39 -13.97
N GLY A 472 -16.75 8.44 -13.06
CA GLY A 472 -15.82 9.56 -12.93
C GLY A 472 -14.79 9.61 -14.05
N GLU A 473 -14.44 8.42 -14.59
CA GLU A 473 -13.45 8.25 -15.66
C GLU A 473 -12.08 8.88 -15.36
N ASN A 474 -11.77 9.07 -14.06
CA ASN A 474 -10.43 9.47 -13.66
C ASN A 474 -9.47 8.30 -13.84
N ARG A 475 -8.25 8.59 -14.26
CA ARG A 475 -7.25 7.56 -14.60
C ARG A 475 -5.91 7.86 -13.95
N VAL A 476 -5.30 6.81 -13.40
CA VAL A 476 -3.87 6.74 -13.15
C VAL A 476 -3.29 5.66 -14.05
N GLU A 477 -2.43 6.04 -14.96
CA GLU A 477 -1.89 5.08 -15.94
C GLU A 477 -0.42 5.33 -16.27
N ASN A 478 0.28 4.26 -16.58
CA ASN A 478 1.67 4.31 -17.07
C ASN A 478 2.68 4.98 -16.11
N CYS A 479 2.37 5.00 -14.80
CA CYS A 479 3.20 5.59 -13.76
C CYS A 479 4.14 4.56 -13.13
N ILE A 480 5.27 5.03 -12.56
CA ILE A 480 6.10 4.29 -11.60
C ILE A 480 5.74 4.80 -10.21
N ILE A 481 5.43 3.88 -9.29
CA ILE A 481 5.02 4.20 -7.92
C ILE A 481 5.80 3.30 -6.96
N HIS A 482 6.67 3.90 -6.14
CA HIS A 482 7.50 3.15 -5.20
C HIS A 482 7.94 4.01 -4.02
N ASP A 483 8.44 3.37 -2.96
CA ASP A 483 8.89 4.03 -1.74
C ASP A 483 7.83 5.00 -1.21
N VAL A 484 6.64 4.46 -0.97
CA VAL A 484 5.48 5.21 -0.48
C VAL A 484 5.13 4.80 0.95
N SER A 485 4.26 5.56 1.61
CA SER A 485 3.83 5.30 3.00
C SER A 485 4.98 5.39 4.00
N GLU A 486 5.91 6.31 3.82
CA GLU A 486 7.08 6.45 4.70
C GLU A 486 6.76 7.09 6.05
N VAL A 487 5.64 7.84 6.15
CA VAL A 487 5.16 8.47 7.38
C VAL A 487 3.95 7.74 7.93
N SER A 488 2.95 7.49 7.11
CA SER A 488 1.76 6.72 7.43
C SER A 488 1.94 5.27 6.94
N ILE A 489 2.69 4.46 7.70
CA ILE A 489 3.19 3.15 7.23
C ILE A 489 2.07 2.19 6.86
N THR A 490 0.98 2.12 7.64
CA THR A 490 -0.10 1.15 7.40
C THR A 490 -1.33 1.73 6.71
N GLU A 491 -1.35 3.02 6.44
CA GLU A 491 -2.51 3.75 5.90
C GLU A 491 -2.29 4.29 4.50
N GLY A 492 -1.04 4.33 4.05
CA GLY A 492 -0.70 4.76 2.72
C GLY A 492 -0.70 3.61 1.72
N GLN A 493 -1.04 3.89 0.50
CA GLN A 493 -1.07 2.93 -0.60
C GLN A 493 -0.33 3.50 -1.82
N GLY A 494 0.09 2.60 -2.73
CA GLY A 494 0.51 3.06 -4.06
C GLY A 494 -0.64 3.81 -4.75
N VAL A 495 -1.81 3.16 -4.85
CA VAL A 495 -3.02 3.77 -5.40
C VAL A 495 -4.22 3.46 -4.49
N ASN A 496 -4.99 4.49 -4.17
CA ASN A 496 -6.28 4.37 -3.49
C ASN A 496 -7.38 4.82 -4.45
N ILE A 497 -8.19 3.86 -4.94
CA ILE A 497 -9.21 4.12 -5.95
C ILE A 497 -10.62 3.91 -5.37
N GLY A 498 -11.47 4.91 -5.50
CA GLY A 498 -12.87 4.88 -5.02
C GLY A 498 -13.82 5.55 -6.01
N GLY A 499 -15.01 5.92 -5.55
CA GLY A 499 -16.04 6.51 -6.41
C GLY A 499 -16.63 5.53 -7.41
N VAL A 500 -16.88 5.96 -8.64
CA VAL A 500 -17.52 5.14 -9.68
C VAL A 500 -16.71 5.19 -10.97
N GLY A 501 -16.38 4.02 -11.52
CA GLY A 501 -15.85 3.88 -12.88
C GLY A 501 -14.49 4.56 -13.11
N ASN A 502 -13.64 4.63 -12.08
CA ASN A 502 -12.28 5.12 -12.19
C ASN A 502 -11.32 3.99 -12.58
N ILE A 503 -10.15 4.32 -13.10
CA ILE A 503 -9.26 3.36 -13.75
C ILE A 503 -7.83 3.48 -13.24
N CYS A 504 -7.25 2.34 -12.81
CA CYS A 504 -5.84 2.18 -12.48
C CYS A 504 -5.23 1.18 -13.46
N ALA A 505 -4.37 1.64 -14.39
CA ALA A 505 -3.92 0.80 -15.49
C ALA A 505 -2.44 1.02 -15.85
N HIS A 506 -1.77 -0.05 -16.30
CA HIS A 506 -0.41 0.01 -16.83
C HIS A 506 0.65 0.63 -15.89
N ASN A 507 0.42 0.61 -14.59
CA ASN A 507 1.39 1.13 -13.63
C ASN A 507 2.39 0.05 -13.22
N GLU A 508 3.57 0.48 -12.83
CA GLU A 508 4.55 -0.32 -12.09
C GLU A 508 4.55 0.13 -10.64
N ILE A 509 4.20 -0.78 -9.70
CA ILE A 509 4.05 -0.47 -8.27
C ILE A 509 4.89 -1.46 -7.47
N TYR A 510 5.85 -0.95 -6.68
CA TYR A 510 6.73 -1.78 -5.87
C TYR A 510 7.19 -1.06 -4.60
N ASN A 511 7.85 -1.81 -3.72
CA ASN A 511 8.43 -1.32 -2.47
C ASN A 511 7.40 -0.55 -1.61
N THR A 512 6.23 -1.19 -1.34
CA THR A 512 5.22 -0.63 -0.46
C THR A 512 5.20 -1.39 0.88
N PRO A 513 5.10 -0.72 2.03
CA PRO A 513 5.03 -1.41 3.32
C PRO A 513 3.71 -2.17 3.50
N GLN A 514 2.62 -1.69 2.91
CA GLN A 514 1.29 -2.30 2.91
C GLN A 514 0.71 -2.41 1.50
N GLN A 515 -0.58 -2.16 1.27
CA GLN A 515 -1.23 -2.40 -0.03
C GLN A 515 -0.59 -1.59 -1.17
N ALA A 516 -0.38 -2.25 -2.32
CA ALA A 516 -0.07 -1.54 -3.55
C ALA A 516 -1.31 -0.78 -4.06
N ILE A 517 -2.47 -1.45 -4.07
CA ILE A 517 -3.75 -0.87 -4.49
C ILE A 517 -4.82 -1.20 -3.46
N TRP A 518 -5.46 -0.17 -2.93
CA TRP A 518 -6.72 -0.27 -2.19
C TRP A 518 -7.86 0.24 -3.07
N PHE A 519 -8.98 -0.46 -3.09
CA PHE A 519 -10.14 0.01 -3.84
C PHE A 519 -11.44 -0.09 -3.05
N GLY A 520 -12.34 0.84 -3.35
CA GLY A 520 -13.73 0.88 -2.89
C GLY A 520 -14.64 1.42 -3.99
N GLY A 521 -15.89 1.71 -3.66
CA GLY A 521 -16.86 2.24 -4.63
C GLY A 521 -17.32 1.23 -5.68
N ASN A 522 -17.72 1.71 -6.85
CA ASN A 522 -18.44 0.91 -7.82
C ASN A 522 -17.80 0.91 -9.20
N SER A 523 -17.79 -0.25 -9.86
CA SER A 523 -17.42 -0.41 -11.27
C SER A 523 -16.05 0.15 -11.66
N ASN A 524 -15.10 0.20 -10.72
CA ASN A 524 -13.73 0.61 -11.02
C ASN A 524 -12.99 -0.48 -11.81
N ILE A 525 -11.93 -0.10 -12.51
CA ILE A 525 -11.12 -1.03 -13.31
C ILE A 525 -9.67 -0.96 -12.84
N ILE A 526 -9.10 -2.12 -12.52
CA ILE A 526 -7.69 -2.30 -12.14
C ILE A 526 -7.09 -3.29 -13.13
N GLU A 527 -6.31 -2.80 -14.09
CA GLU A 527 -5.87 -3.65 -15.19
C GLU A 527 -4.44 -3.36 -15.66
N TYR A 528 -3.79 -4.40 -16.15
CA TYR A 528 -2.46 -4.33 -16.77
C TYR A 528 -1.37 -3.73 -15.86
N ASN A 529 -1.53 -3.73 -14.55
CA ASN A 529 -0.50 -3.25 -13.64
C ASN A 529 0.56 -4.32 -13.39
N ASN A 530 1.81 -3.90 -13.24
CA ASN A 530 2.93 -4.68 -12.74
C ASN A 530 3.12 -4.36 -11.26
N ILE A 531 2.79 -5.29 -10.37
CA ILE A 531 2.81 -5.12 -8.91
C ILE A 531 3.76 -6.15 -8.32
N HIS A 532 4.84 -5.70 -7.68
CA HIS A 532 5.84 -6.63 -7.15
C HIS A 532 6.60 -6.07 -5.95
N ASP A 533 7.14 -6.98 -5.16
CA ASP A 533 7.92 -6.62 -3.97
C ASP A 533 7.14 -5.62 -3.08
N VAL A 534 5.91 -6.01 -2.71
CA VAL A 534 4.95 -5.18 -1.97
C VAL A 534 4.47 -5.88 -0.70
N VAL A 535 3.82 -5.13 0.18
CA VAL A 535 3.28 -5.57 1.49
C VAL A 535 4.40 -6.11 2.38
N LEU A 536 5.40 -5.27 2.62
CA LEU A 536 6.65 -5.67 3.26
C LEU A 536 6.58 -5.70 4.80
N LEU A 537 5.50 -5.17 5.42
CA LEU A 537 5.41 -4.99 6.87
C LEU A 537 4.08 -5.46 7.51
N SER A 538 3.25 -6.23 6.80
CA SER A 538 1.98 -6.68 7.37
C SER A 538 1.57 -8.05 6.83
N SER A 539 0.99 -8.89 7.69
CA SER A 539 0.43 -10.20 7.31
C SER A 539 -1.04 -10.11 6.91
N ASP A 540 -1.85 -9.32 7.62
CA ASP A 540 -3.27 -9.14 7.32
C ASP A 540 -3.48 -8.01 6.30
N SER A 541 -2.93 -8.22 5.14
CA SER A 541 -2.92 -7.27 4.03
C SER A 541 -2.71 -7.99 2.69
N SER A 542 -2.70 -7.25 1.59
CA SER A 542 -2.52 -7.82 0.24
C SER A 542 -2.01 -6.79 -0.77
N ALA A 543 -1.53 -7.29 -1.91
CA ALA A 543 -1.15 -6.39 -3.00
C ALA A 543 -2.35 -5.58 -3.53
N ILE A 544 -3.53 -6.22 -3.70
CA ILE A 544 -4.79 -5.54 -4.06
C ILE A 544 -5.82 -5.88 -2.99
N TYR A 545 -6.37 -4.85 -2.34
CA TYR A 545 -7.27 -4.99 -1.19
C TYR A 545 -8.58 -4.22 -1.36
N THR A 546 -9.68 -4.82 -0.89
CA THR A 546 -10.96 -4.16 -0.60
C THR A 546 -11.69 -4.91 0.51
N GLY A 547 -12.62 -4.24 1.19
CA GLY A 547 -13.41 -4.92 2.21
C GLY A 547 -14.46 -4.08 2.90
N ARG A 548 -15.28 -4.76 3.69
CA ARG A 548 -16.19 -4.18 4.69
C ARG A 548 -17.35 -3.37 4.12
N ARG A 549 -17.73 -3.63 2.85
CA ARG A 549 -18.85 -2.94 2.19
C ARG A 549 -19.61 -3.91 1.28
N TRP A 550 -20.92 -4.03 1.47
CA TRP A 550 -21.80 -4.79 0.56
C TRP A 550 -22.25 -3.97 -0.64
N ASP A 551 -22.28 -2.65 -0.50
CA ASP A 551 -22.72 -1.71 -1.53
C ASP A 551 -21.59 -1.26 -2.48
N GLU A 552 -20.37 -1.73 -2.28
CA GLU A 552 -19.25 -1.48 -3.18
C GLU A 552 -19.01 -2.69 -4.07
N VAL A 553 -19.59 -2.66 -5.25
CA VAL A 553 -19.64 -3.80 -6.18
C VAL A 553 -19.24 -3.41 -7.60
N GLY A 554 -19.04 -4.41 -8.44
CA GLY A 554 -18.85 -4.21 -9.88
C GLY A 554 -17.41 -3.96 -10.33
N THR A 555 -16.45 -3.84 -9.41
CA THR A 555 -15.04 -3.61 -9.78
C THR A 555 -14.46 -4.83 -10.51
N ILE A 556 -13.67 -4.54 -11.55
CA ILE A 556 -12.98 -5.54 -12.38
C ILE A 556 -11.48 -5.44 -12.13
N VAL A 557 -10.87 -6.57 -11.74
CA VAL A 557 -9.42 -6.72 -11.58
C VAL A 557 -8.92 -7.71 -12.63
N ARG A 558 -8.18 -7.23 -13.64
CA ARG A 558 -7.80 -8.09 -14.77
C ARG A 558 -6.42 -7.79 -15.34
N TYR A 559 -5.77 -8.83 -15.84
CA TYR A 559 -4.51 -8.73 -16.57
C TYR A 559 -3.40 -8.05 -15.79
N ASN A 560 -3.40 -8.16 -14.45
CA ASN A 560 -2.30 -7.68 -13.61
C ASN A 560 -1.28 -8.80 -13.39
N ALA A 561 0.00 -8.43 -13.28
CA ALA A 561 1.04 -9.29 -12.76
C ALA A 561 1.30 -8.90 -11.30
N ILE A 562 1.10 -9.84 -10.38
CA ILE A 562 1.25 -9.65 -8.93
C ILE A 562 2.25 -10.71 -8.44
N TYR A 563 3.41 -10.30 -7.95
CA TYR A 563 4.41 -11.29 -7.54
C TYR A 563 5.37 -10.75 -6.45
N ASN A 564 6.00 -11.68 -5.72
CA ASN A 564 6.86 -11.37 -4.58
C ASN A 564 6.13 -10.54 -3.53
N VAL A 565 4.99 -11.05 -3.04
CA VAL A 565 4.17 -10.38 -2.03
C VAL A 565 4.59 -10.83 -0.64
N GLY A 566 5.09 -9.90 0.18
CA GLY A 566 5.60 -10.15 1.51
C GLY A 566 7.08 -10.52 1.58
N VAL A 567 7.63 -10.41 2.77
CA VAL A 567 9.00 -10.82 3.12
C VAL A 567 8.97 -11.90 4.19
N GLU A 568 10.12 -12.46 4.56
CA GLU A 568 10.23 -13.47 5.63
C GLU A 568 9.62 -12.94 6.94
N GLY A 569 8.75 -13.73 7.54
CA GLY A 569 8.03 -13.38 8.78
C GLY A 569 6.65 -12.79 8.56
N PHE A 570 6.31 -12.31 7.37
CA PHE A 570 4.99 -11.80 7.01
C PHE A 570 4.32 -12.68 5.96
N TYR A 571 2.98 -12.83 6.04
CA TYR A 571 2.20 -13.74 5.21
C TYR A 571 1.03 -13.03 4.48
N PRO A 572 1.29 -11.90 3.80
CA PRO A 572 0.26 -11.17 3.08
C PRO A 572 -0.22 -11.92 1.85
N HIS A 573 -1.32 -11.45 1.28
CA HIS A 573 -2.05 -12.07 0.20
C HIS A 573 -1.86 -11.36 -1.14
N GLY A 574 -2.12 -12.07 -2.25
CA GLY A 574 -2.12 -11.46 -3.57
C GLY A 574 -3.32 -10.51 -3.74
N ILE A 575 -4.53 -11.03 -3.63
CA ILE A 575 -5.79 -10.26 -3.68
C ILE A 575 -6.63 -10.62 -2.45
N TYR A 576 -7.08 -9.60 -1.73
CA TYR A 576 -7.88 -9.76 -0.51
C TYR A 576 -9.22 -9.04 -0.63
N PHE A 577 -10.29 -9.82 -0.65
CA PHE A 577 -11.67 -9.35 -0.51
C PHE A 577 -12.10 -9.61 0.93
N ASP A 578 -11.87 -8.63 1.79
CA ASP A 578 -12.09 -8.75 3.22
C ASP A 578 -13.57 -8.57 3.59
N ASP A 579 -13.94 -9.08 4.75
CA ASP A 579 -15.19 -8.87 5.48
C ASP A 579 -16.42 -8.62 4.57
N GLY A 580 -16.84 -9.64 3.83
CA GLY A 580 -18.07 -9.59 3.05
C GLY A 580 -18.01 -8.83 1.73
N ALA A 581 -16.84 -8.37 1.28
CA ALA A 581 -16.70 -7.72 -0.03
C ALA A 581 -17.26 -8.60 -1.15
N SER A 582 -18.14 -8.05 -1.97
CA SER A 582 -19.02 -8.81 -2.87
C SER A 582 -19.08 -8.23 -4.28
N GLY A 583 -19.52 -9.02 -5.26
CA GLY A 583 -19.88 -8.53 -6.58
C GLY A 583 -18.71 -8.15 -7.49
N HIS A 584 -17.51 -8.64 -7.25
CA HIS A 584 -16.32 -8.32 -8.03
C HIS A 584 -15.98 -9.40 -9.06
N THR A 585 -15.33 -8.99 -10.15
CA THR A 585 -14.85 -9.89 -11.21
C THR A 585 -13.34 -9.83 -11.33
N VAL A 586 -12.67 -11.01 -11.29
CA VAL A 586 -11.20 -11.11 -11.32
C VAL A 586 -10.77 -12.12 -12.36
N TYR A 587 -10.07 -11.70 -13.41
CA TYR A 587 -9.62 -12.62 -14.43
C TYR A 587 -8.34 -12.20 -15.16
N GLY A 588 -7.66 -13.19 -15.73
CA GLY A 588 -6.47 -12.95 -16.54
C GLY A 588 -5.28 -12.41 -15.76
N ASN A 589 -5.25 -12.56 -14.42
CA ASN A 589 -4.12 -12.13 -13.61
C ASN A 589 -3.09 -13.25 -13.44
N ILE A 590 -1.83 -12.87 -13.27
CA ILE A 590 -0.76 -13.76 -12.80
C ILE A 590 -0.46 -13.40 -11.36
N ILE A 591 -0.58 -14.37 -10.46
CA ILE A 591 -0.28 -14.19 -9.02
C ILE A 591 0.78 -15.20 -8.63
N ALA A 592 1.98 -14.72 -8.26
CA ALA A 592 3.11 -15.62 -8.02
C ALA A 592 3.92 -15.20 -6.76
N ASN A 593 4.45 -16.22 -6.05
CA ASN A 593 5.33 -15.99 -4.90
C ASN A 593 4.70 -15.10 -3.81
N CYS A 594 3.44 -15.36 -3.43
CA CYS A 594 2.85 -14.73 -2.26
C CYS A 594 3.19 -15.57 -1.02
N ASN A 595 3.70 -14.95 0.02
CA ASN A 595 3.97 -15.64 1.29
C ASN A 595 2.69 -16.17 1.93
N GLY A 596 1.56 -15.48 1.74
CA GLY A 596 0.22 -15.92 2.10
C GLY A 596 -0.57 -16.50 0.92
N ASN A 597 -1.88 -16.34 0.91
CA ASN A 597 -2.76 -16.88 -0.12
C ASN A 597 -2.72 -16.04 -1.40
N ALA A 598 -2.90 -16.67 -2.56
CA ALA A 598 -3.13 -15.89 -3.77
C ALA A 598 -4.44 -15.09 -3.68
N PHE A 599 -5.49 -15.74 -3.18
CA PHE A 599 -6.78 -15.11 -2.90
C PHE A 599 -7.20 -15.34 -1.44
N MET A 600 -7.46 -14.26 -0.71
CA MET A 600 -8.11 -14.26 0.59
C MET A 600 -9.53 -13.70 0.42
N LEU A 601 -10.56 -14.51 0.69
CA LEU A 601 -11.96 -14.18 0.45
C LEU A 601 -12.75 -14.28 1.77
N GLY A 602 -13.05 -13.14 2.36
CA GLY A 602 -13.65 -13.00 3.68
C GLY A 602 -15.18 -13.02 3.69
N GLY A 603 -15.82 -14.07 3.18
CA GLY A 603 -17.26 -14.27 3.32
C GLY A 603 -18.15 -13.50 2.36
N GLY A 604 -17.62 -12.86 1.32
CA GLY A 604 -18.40 -12.17 0.28
C GLY A 604 -19.18 -13.09 -0.64
N ARG A 605 -20.00 -12.54 -1.51
CA ARG A 605 -20.86 -13.24 -2.47
C ARG A 605 -20.76 -12.67 -3.88
N ASN A 606 -21.31 -13.37 -4.89
CA ASN A 606 -21.31 -12.93 -6.29
C ASN A 606 -19.90 -12.60 -6.85
N LEU A 607 -18.88 -13.31 -6.36
CA LEU A 607 -17.51 -13.18 -6.87
C LEU A 607 -17.36 -14.03 -8.14
N ASN A 608 -16.74 -13.46 -9.17
CA ASN A 608 -16.47 -14.17 -10.42
C ASN A 608 -14.96 -14.19 -10.68
N ILE A 609 -14.29 -15.33 -10.44
CA ILE A 609 -12.82 -15.45 -10.46
C ILE A 609 -12.43 -16.55 -11.43
N TYR A 610 -11.86 -16.18 -12.58
CA TYR A 610 -11.56 -17.15 -13.64
C TYR A 610 -10.35 -16.74 -14.50
N ASN A 611 -9.83 -17.69 -15.24
CA ASN A 611 -8.72 -17.45 -16.18
C ASN A 611 -7.46 -16.81 -15.56
N ASN A 612 -7.21 -17.06 -14.26
CA ASN A 612 -6.00 -16.60 -13.58
C ASN A 612 -4.94 -17.69 -13.55
N ILE A 613 -3.68 -17.30 -13.47
CA ILE A 613 -2.53 -18.19 -13.24
C ILE A 613 -2.00 -17.92 -11.83
N ILE A 614 -1.98 -18.96 -10.99
CA ILE A 614 -1.54 -18.89 -9.59
C ILE A 614 -0.33 -19.80 -9.43
N ILE A 615 0.80 -19.25 -8.96
CA ILE A 615 2.07 -19.99 -8.86
C ILE A 615 2.73 -19.75 -7.50
N ASN A 616 3.05 -20.83 -6.80
CA ASN A 616 3.91 -20.78 -5.61
C ASN A 616 3.46 -19.78 -4.53
N CYS A 617 2.18 -19.80 -4.16
CA CYS A 617 1.62 -19.10 -3.00
C CYS A 617 1.37 -20.10 -1.87
N ASP A 618 1.15 -19.69 -0.61
CA ASP A 618 0.83 -20.66 0.47
C ASP A 618 -0.42 -21.48 0.12
N LYS A 619 -1.49 -20.81 -0.36
CA LYS A 619 -2.69 -21.45 -0.90
C LYS A 619 -3.18 -20.67 -2.12
N ALA A 620 -3.87 -21.36 -3.04
CA ALA A 620 -4.53 -20.66 -4.13
C ALA A 620 -5.71 -19.82 -3.61
N PHE A 621 -6.54 -20.41 -2.75
CA PHE A 621 -7.71 -19.77 -2.19
C PHE A 621 -7.85 -20.06 -0.68
N PHE A 622 -8.15 -19.01 0.07
CA PHE A 622 -8.80 -19.12 1.37
C PHE A 622 -10.16 -18.44 1.22
N TYR A 623 -11.26 -19.17 1.44
CA TYR A 623 -12.60 -18.61 1.33
C TYR A 623 -13.46 -19.11 2.50
N ASP A 624 -13.66 -18.24 3.45
CA ASP A 624 -14.47 -18.53 4.64
C ASP A 624 -15.91 -18.01 4.52
N ALA A 625 -16.66 -18.17 5.58
CA ALA A 625 -18.04 -17.70 5.69
C ALA A 625 -18.19 -16.74 6.88
N ARG A 626 -17.18 -15.87 7.10
CA ARG A 626 -17.12 -14.99 8.28
C ARG A 626 -18.32 -14.08 8.43
N SER A 627 -18.85 -13.56 7.33
CA SER A 627 -20.08 -12.76 7.34
C SER A 627 -21.29 -13.53 7.87
N ARG A 628 -21.27 -14.85 7.83
CA ARG A 628 -22.34 -15.75 8.22
C ARG A 628 -22.07 -16.57 9.47
N ASN A 629 -20.83 -16.93 9.75
CA ASN A 629 -20.47 -17.87 10.83
C ASN A 629 -19.97 -17.15 12.04
N GLY A 630 -20.07 -16.06 12.29
CA GLY A 630 -19.27 -15.32 13.19
C GLY A 630 -18.98 -15.86 14.57
N ALA A 631 -17.71 -16.00 14.86
CA ALA A 631 -17.22 -15.30 16.02
C ALA A 631 -17.73 -13.82 16.00
N MET A 632 -18.31 -13.38 14.90
CA MET A 632 -19.01 -12.13 14.67
C MET A 632 -20.49 -12.42 14.70
N ASP A 633 -21.12 -12.11 15.82
CA ASP A 633 -22.56 -12.04 15.99
C ASP A 633 -23.20 -11.37 14.76
N PRO A 634 -24.30 -11.85 14.17
CA PRO A 634 -25.07 -11.07 13.20
C PRO A 634 -25.27 -9.62 13.64
N ASP A 635 -25.50 -9.37 14.91
CA ASP A 635 -25.62 -8.04 15.50
C ASP A 635 -24.35 -7.18 15.28
N TYR A 636 -23.16 -7.78 15.16
CA TYR A 636 -21.91 -7.06 14.89
C TYR A 636 -21.93 -6.31 13.56
N TRP A 637 -22.50 -6.91 12.52
CA TRP A 637 -22.58 -6.30 11.18
C TRP A 637 -23.83 -5.41 11.01
N PHE A 638 -24.79 -5.46 11.92
CA PHE A 638 -26.12 -4.88 11.79
C PHE A 638 -26.49 -3.86 12.85
N GLU A 639 -26.23 -4.10 14.11
CA GLU A 639 -26.75 -3.25 15.21
C GLU A 639 -25.62 -2.56 16.01
N HIS A 640 -24.42 -3.08 15.96
CA HIS A 640 -23.29 -2.58 16.74
C HIS A 640 -22.20 -2.08 15.80
N SER A 641 -22.55 -1.09 14.98
CA SER A 641 -21.60 -0.48 14.07
C SER A 641 -20.45 0.16 14.85
N ARG A 642 -19.29 -0.44 14.73
CA ARG A 642 -18.06 0.32 14.86
C ARG A 642 -18.01 1.27 13.69
N GLU A 643 -17.55 2.48 13.90
CA GLU A 643 -17.43 3.47 12.85
C GLU A 643 -16.71 2.88 11.63
N GLY A 644 -17.40 2.83 10.50
CA GLY A 644 -16.91 2.25 9.25
C GLY A 644 -17.15 0.74 9.04
N LEU A 645 -17.74 -0.02 9.98
CA LEU A 645 -18.05 -1.45 9.83
C LEU A 645 -19.54 -1.76 9.72
N ASP A 646 -20.40 -0.76 9.77
CA ASP A 646 -21.85 -0.95 9.62
C ASP A 646 -22.24 -1.19 8.15
N MET A 647 -21.97 -2.41 7.68
CA MET A 647 -22.27 -2.79 6.30
C MET A 647 -23.75 -2.73 5.97
N TYR A 648 -24.60 -2.94 6.98
CA TYR A 648 -26.05 -2.89 6.84
C TYR A 648 -26.55 -1.46 6.61
N THR A 649 -26.18 -0.53 7.47
CA THR A 649 -26.55 0.88 7.32
C THR A 649 -26.02 1.44 6.00
N HIS A 650 -24.78 1.17 5.67
CA HIS A 650 -24.20 1.60 4.38
C HIS A 650 -24.97 1.07 3.17
N LEU A 651 -25.39 -0.21 3.22
CA LEU A 651 -26.21 -0.77 2.14
C LEU A 651 -27.57 -0.09 2.08
N LEU A 652 -28.23 0.14 3.23
CA LEU A 652 -29.55 0.80 3.27
C LEU A 652 -29.50 2.26 2.83
N GLU A 653 -28.41 2.96 3.11
CA GLU A 653 -28.20 4.34 2.70
C GLU A 653 -27.82 4.45 1.22
N SER A 654 -27.30 3.39 0.63
CA SER A 654 -26.98 3.36 -0.80
C SER A 654 -28.23 3.16 -1.66
N PRO A 655 -28.25 3.62 -2.91
CA PRO A 655 -29.40 3.47 -3.80
C PRO A 655 -29.45 2.08 -4.47
N TRP A 656 -29.02 1.01 -3.78
CA TRP A 656 -28.85 -0.34 -4.31
C TRP A 656 -30.13 -0.94 -4.94
N GLN A 657 -31.32 -0.46 -4.57
CA GLN A 657 -32.61 -0.89 -5.12
C GLN A 657 -33.10 0.02 -6.26
N SER A 658 -32.36 1.05 -6.64
CA SER A 658 -32.72 1.93 -7.76
C SER A 658 -32.65 1.20 -9.10
N GLU A 659 -33.33 1.72 -10.11
CA GLU A 659 -33.32 1.18 -11.48
C GLU A 659 -31.89 1.19 -12.06
N ALA A 660 -31.10 2.23 -11.79
CA ALA A 660 -29.71 2.33 -12.23
C ALA A 660 -28.86 1.17 -11.69
N TRP A 661 -28.94 0.91 -10.38
CA TRP A 661 -28.20 -0.16 -9.72
C TRP A 661 -28.68 -1.55 -10.13
N GLN A 662 -30.00 -1.76 -10.20
CA GLN A 662 -30.55 -3.04 -10.60
C GLN A 662 -30.26 -3.37 -12.08
N THR A 663 -30.08 -2.36 -12.91
CA THR A 663 -29.64 -2.52 -14.32
C THR A 663 -28.16 -2.87 -14.39
N ALA A 664 -27.31 -2.18 -13.61
CA ALA A 664 -25.87 -2.39 -13.60
C ALA A 664 -25.49 -3.70 -12.88
N TYR A 665 -26.18 -4.02 -11.77
CA TYR A 665 -25.91 -5.15 -10.90
C TYR A 665 -27.15 -6.01 -10.67
N PRO A 666 -27.66 -6.71 -11.70
CA PRO A 666 -28.95 -7.40 -11.66
C PRO A 666 -29.03 -8.49 -10.57
N TYR A 667 -27.89 -9.06 -10.16
CA TYR A 667 -27.82 -10.03 -9.08
C TYR A 667 -28.23 -9.45 -7.69
N MET A 668 -28.19 -8.14 -7.51
CA MET A 668 -28.62 -7.51 -6.26
C MET A 668 -30.15 -7.53 -6.09
N ALA A 669 -30.91 -7.76 -7.15
CA ALA A 669 -32.38 -7.87 -7.06
C ALA A 669 -32.85 -9.02 -6.18
N ASP A 670 -32.05 -10.09 -6.13
CA ASP A 670 -32.34 -11.29 -5.34
C ASP A 670 -31.84 -11.19 -3.88
N TRP A 671 -31.09 -10.15 -3.53
CA TRP A 671 -30.51 -10.01 -2.21
C TRP A 671 -31.55 -9.81 -1.12
N SER A 672 -31.44 -10.57 -0.03
CA SER A 672 -32.36 -10.57 1.08
C SER A 672 -31.71 -10.18 2.40
N LEU A 673 -32.34 -9.26 3.11
CA LEU A 673 -31.97 -8.86 4.48
C LEU A 673 -32.83 -9.57 5.54
N ASN A 674 -33.49 -10.66 5.17
CA ASN A 674 -34.40 -11.37 6.08
C ASN A 674 -33.67 -12.32 7.05
N TYR A 675 -33.36 -11.86 8.23
CA TYR A 675 -32.72 -12.64 9.30
C TYR A 675 -33.55 -13.85 9.81
N SER A 676 -34.84 -13.86 9.60
CA SER A 676 -35.69 -14.99 10.04
C SER A 676 -35.47 -16.23 9.18
N ASP A 677 -34.84 -16.10 7.99
CA ASP A 677 -34.47 -17.21 7.12
C ASP A 677 -32.98 -17.17 6.72
N PRO A 678 -32.05 -17.38 7.67
CA PRO A 678 -30.63 -17.29 7.42
C PRO A 678 -30.09 -18.42 6.53
N ASN A 679 -30.88 -19.43 6.17
CA ASN A 679 -30.49 -20.51 5.27
C ASN A 679 -30.93 -20.26 3.83
N ASN A 680 -31.69 -19.19 3.58
CA ASN A 680 -31.92 -18.71 2.21
C ASN A 680 -30.58 -18.37 1.53
N PRO A 681 -30.26 -18.93 0.36
CA PRO A 681 -29.04 -18.56 -0.38
C PRO A 681 -28.96 -17.04 -0.66
N ASP A 682 -30.10 -16.38 -0.83
CA ASP A 682 -30.20 -14.95 -1.11
C ASP A 682 -29.92 -14.06 0.11
N PHE A 683 -29.87 -14.63 1.32
CA PHE A 683 -29.52 -13.88 2.54
C PHE A 683 -28.09 -13.32 2.41
N ILE A 684 -27.96 -11.99 2.40
CA ILE A 684 -26.74 -11.28 2.02
C ILE A 684 -25.49 -11.79 2.72
N PRO A 685 -25.48 -12.06 4.03
CA PRO A 685 -24.28 -12.58 4.70
C PRO A 685 -23.85 -13.99 4.24
N ASN A 686 -24.64 -14.72 3.46
CA ASN A 686 -24.20 -16.01 2.94
C ASN A 686 -23.18 -15.83 1.80
N PRO A 687 -22.08 -16.60 1.80
CA PRO A 687 -21.08 -16.58 0.71
C PRO A 687 -21.62 -17.35 -0.51
N ALA A 688 -22.61 -16.77 -1.17
CA ALA A 688 -23.40 -17.41 -2.22
C ALA A 688 -23.08 -16.85 -3.62
N ASP A 689 -23.51 -17.60 -4.63
CA ASP A 689 -23.52 -17.20 -6.04
C ASP A 689 -22.13 -16.82 -6.62
N SER A 690 -21.06 -17.18 -5.92
CA SER A 690 -19.71 -17.00 -6.42
C SER A 690 -19.35 -18.12 -7.41
N LYS A 691 -18.61 -17.77 -8.47
CA LYS A 691 -18.08 -18.66 -9.49
C LYS A 691 -16.57 -18.56 -9.53
N ILE A 692 -15.89 -19.63 -9.10
CA ILE A 692 -14.43 -19.71 -9.11
C ILE A 692 -14.04 -20.90 -9.95
N ASN A 693 -13.67 -20.67 -11.19
CA ASN A 693 -13.38 -21.72 -12.14
C ASN A 693 -12.30 -21.33 -13.15
N SER A 694 -11.83 -22.29 -13.92
CA SER A 694 -10.90 -22.04 -15.02
C SER A 694 -9.61 -21.31 -14.63
N ASN A 695 -9.18 -21.42 -13.36
CA ASN A 695 -7.89 -20.91 -12.90
C ASN A 695 -6.84 -22.02 -12.96
N ILE A 696 -5.63 -21.71 -13.43
CA ILE A 696 -4.49 -22.63 -13.44
C ILE A 696 -3.73 -22.44 -12.13
N ILE A 697 -3.54 -23.54 -11.40
CA ILE A 697 -2.86 -23.51 -10.11
C ILE A 697 -1.61 -24.37 -10.19
N ILE A 698 -0.46 -23.77 -9.93
CA ILE A 698 0.85 -24.43 -9.91
C ILE A 698 1.36 -24.40 -8.47
N TYR A 699 1.34 -25.56 -7.82
CA TYR A 699 1.59 -25.61 -6.40
C TYR A 699 2.08 -26.99 -5.92
N ASN A 700 2.87 -27.05 -4.85
CA ASN A 700 3.41 -28.29 -4.33
C ASN A 700 2.41 -29.12 -3.52
N LYS A 701 1.50 -28.50 -2.78
CA LYS A 701 0.57 -29.20 -1.88
C LYS A 701 -0.63 -29.83 -2.59
N LEU A 702 -0.81 -29.57 -3.88
CA LEU A 702 -1.85 -30.15 -4.75
C LEU A 702 -3.28 -30.05 -4.17
N ASN A 703 -3.59 -29.00 -3.42
CA ASN A 703 -4.93 -28.70 -2.95
C ASN A 703 -5.34 -27.27 -3.36
N LEU A 704 -6.65 -27.03 -3.42
CA LEU A 704 -7.20 -25.73 -3.81
C LEU A 704 -7.01 -24.67 -2.73
N GLY A 705 -6.83 -25.07 -1.48
CA GLY A 705 -6.80 -24.23 -0.28
C GLY A 705 -7.96 -24.52 0.67
N ASP A 706 -8.21 -23.61 1.58
CA ASP A 706 -9.22 -23.75 2.62
C ASP A 706 -10.53 -23.08 2.18
N ILE A 707 -11.52 -23.89 1.88
CA ILE A 707 -12.85 -23.43 1.44
C ILE A 707 -13.90 -23.91 2.44
N ASP A 708 -14.61 -22.99 3.07
CA ASP A 708 -15.68 -23.31 4.02
C ASP A 708 -16.79 -24.14 3.35
N LYS A 709 -17.41 -25.01 4.13
CA LYS A 709 -18.51 -25.88 3.66
C LYS A 709 -19.76 -25.11 3.22
N LYS A 710 -20.02 -23.91 3.78
CA LYS A 710 -21.14 -23.07 3.36
C LYS A 710 -20.85 -22.41 2.00
N VAL A 711 -19.59 -22.00 1.78
CA VAL A 711 -19.15 -21.55 0.45
C VAL A 711 -19.40 -22.64 -0.57
N LYS A 712 -18.92 -23.89 -0.31
CA LYS A 712 -19.16 -25.04 -1.20
C LYS A 712 -20.63 -25.40 -1.40
N LYS A 713 -21.50 -25.03 -0.44
CA LYS A 713 -22.93 -25.27 -0.55
C LYS A 713 -23.64 -24.26 -1.46
N TYR A 714 -23.20 -23.00 -1.45
CA TYR A 714 -23.94 -21.89 -2.07
C TYR A 714 -23.22 -21.32 -3.31
N SER A 715 -21.97 -21.71 -3.57
CA SER A 715 -21.14 -21.20 -4.67
C SER A 715 -20.55 -22.33 -5.49
N ASP A 716 -20.24 -22.06 -6.77
CA ASP A 716 -19.58 -23.02 -7.66
C ASP A 716 -18.06 -22.78 -7.65
N ILE A 717 -17.35 -23.75 -7.08
CA ILE A 717 -15.88 -23.74 -7.03
C ILE A 717 -15.38 -25.02 -7.70
N SER A 718 -15.37 -25.02 -9.01
CA SER A 718 -15.04 -26.18 -9.81
C SER A 718 -14.10 -25.84 -10.97
N GLY A 719 -13.58 -26.83 -11.67
CA GLY A 719 -12.82 -26.61 -12.91
C GLY A 719 -11.50 -25.85 -12.76
N ASN A 720 -10.86 -25.88 -11.57
CA ASN A 720 -9.57 -25.26 -11.30
C ASN A 720 -8.48 -26.34 -11.28
N PRO A 721 -7.79 -26.66 -12.39
CA PRO A 721 -6.78 -27.70 -12.42
C PRO A 721 -5.53 -27.29 -11.62
N ILE A 722 -5.04 -28.22 -10.82
CA ILE A 722 -3.86 -28.08 -9.99
C ILE A 722 -2.73 -28.93 -10.56
N TYR A 723 -1.56 -28.35 -10.67
CA TYR A 723 -0.35 -29.00 -11.19
C TYR A 723 0.81 -28.79 -10.22
N ALA A 724 1.68 -29.79 -10.13
CA ALA A 724 2.93 -29.63 -9.37
C ALA A 724 3.92 -28.73 -10.12
N LEU A 725 4.80 -28.06 -9.39
CA LEU A 725 5.82 -27.14 -9.94
C LEU A 725 6.65 -27.76 -11.06
N TYR A 726 7.05 -29.04 -10.94
CA TYR A 726 7.84 -29.74 -11.97
C TYR A 726 7.11 -29.91 -13.31
N LYS A 727 5.82 -29.57 -13.40
CA LYS A 727 5.04 -29.62 -14.65
C LYS A 727 5.11 -28.34 -15.48
N MET A 728 5.71 -27.28 -14.97
CA MET A 728 5.70 -25.97 -15.62
C MET A 728 6.23 -25.99 -17.05
N ASP A 729 7.32 -26.74 -17.32
CA ASP A 729 7.86 -26.93 -18.68
C ASP A 729 6.86 -27.54 -19.68
N SER A 730 5.90 -28.32 -19.18
CA SER A 730 4.86 -28.95 -20.02
C SER A 730 3.59 -28.12 -20.14
N ILE A 731 3.49 -27.03 -19.40
CA ILE A 731 2.33 -26.15 -19.34
C ILE A 731 2.60 -24.85 -20.09
N PHE A 732 3.69 -24.17 -19.74
CA PHE A 732 4.02 -22.84 -20.23
C PHE A 732 5.05 -22.87 -21.37
N ALA A 733 5.02 -21.84 -22.19
CA ALA A 733 5.89 -21.69 -23.35
C ALA A 733 7.37 -21.54 -22.95
N ASP A 734 7.65 -20.69 -21.97
CA ASP A 734 9.00 -20.43 -21.44
C ASP A 734 8.95 -19.80 -20.05
N TYR A 735 8.48 -20.56 -19.06
CA TYR A 735 8.32 -20.03 -17.70
C TYR A 735 9.64 -19.63 -17.05
N GLN A 736 10.77 -20.25 -17.44
CA GLN A 736 12.09 -19.93 -16.88
C GLN A 736 12.51 -18.50 -17.19
N ASN A 737 12.02 -17.96 -18.31
CA ASN A 737 12.18 -16.56 -18.69
C ASN A 737 10.89 -15.74 -18.44
N GLY A 738 10.00 -16.20 -17.55
CA GLY A 738 8.79 -15.47 -17.16
C GLY A 738 7.65 -15.49 -18.20
N ASN A 739 7.76 -16.25 -19.30
CA ASN A 739 6.67 -16.38 -20.26
C ASN A 739 5.68 -17.47 -19.79
N TYR A 740 4.62 -17.03 -19.15
CA TYR A 740 3.54 -17.88 -18.63
C TYR A 740 2.39 -18.11 -19.62
N ASN A 741 2.55 -17.77 -20.89
CA ASN A 741 1.61 -18.19 -21.91
C ASN A 741 1.65 -19.72 -22.07
N LEU A 742 0.48 -20.33 -22.28
CA LEU A 742 0.39 -21.76 -22.46
C LEU A 742 1.07 -22.18 -23.77
N ARG A 743 1.76 -23.32 -23.72
CA ARG A 743 2.19 -24.02 -24.93
C ARG A 743 0.97 -24.41 -25.76
N GLU A 744 1.09 -24.43 -27.09
CA GLU A 744 0.02 -24.87 -28.00
C GLU A 744 -0.43 -26.31 -27.72
N ASP A 745 0.48 -27.18 -27.29
CA ASP A 745 0.23 -28.58 -26.94
C ASP A 745 -0.07 -28.79 -25.45
N SER A 746 -0.29 -27.74 -24.68
CA SER A 746 -0.53 -27.83 -23.23
C SER A 746 -1.78 -28.65 -22.92
N LYS A 747 -1.63 -29.62 -22.00
CA LYS A 747 -2.76 -30.41 -21.50
C LYS A 747 -3.77 -29.63 -20.66
N VAL A 748 -3.47 -28.40 -20.35
CA VAL A 748 -4.41 -27.48 -19.68
C VAL A 748 -5.67 -27.33 -20.54
N PHE A 749 -5.54 -27.19 -21.86
CA PHE A 749 -6.69 -27.04 -22.78
C PHE A 749 -7.66 -28.25 -22.77
N ASN A 750 -7.21 -29.42 -22.32
CA ASN A 750 -8.11 -30.57 -22.12
C ASN A 750 -9.02 -30.39 -20.89
N LYS A 751 -8.66 -29.51 -19.94
CA LYS A 751 -9.41 -29.27 -18.72
C LYS A 751 -10.09 -27.90 -18.74
N ILE A 752 -9.48 -26.93 -19.39
CA ILE A 752 -9.98 -25.57 -19.61
C ILE A 752 -9.85 -25.25 -21.10
N PRO A 753 -10.78 -25.72 -21.96
CA PRO A 753 -10.67 -25.52 -23.41
C PRO A 753 -10.64 -24.04 -23.81
N ASP A 754 -11.34 -23.22 -23.06
CA ASP A 754 -11.53 -21.78 -23.36
C ASP A 754 -10.56 -20.90 -22.56
N PHE A 755 -9.45 -21.45 -22.04
CA PHE A 755 -8.44 -20.63 -21.36
C PHE A 755 -7.78 -19.69 -22.36
N GLU A 756 -7.82 -18.39 -22.05
CA GLU A 756 -7.18 -17.37 -22.86
C GLU A 756 -5.78 -17.04 -22.29
N ASN A 757 -4.77 -17.03 -23.15
CA ASN A 757 -3.44 -16.58 -22.78
C ASN A 757 -3.46 -15.14 -22.30
N ILE A 758 -2.69 -14.87 -21.25
CA ILE A 758 -2.60 -13.54 -20.66
C ILE A 758 -1.67 -12.69 -21.52
N PRO A 759 -2.08 -11.48 -21.95
CA PRO A 759 -1.30 -10.63 -22.83
C PRO A 759 -0.14 -9.95 -22.08
N LEU A 760 0.92 -10.72 -21.80
CA LEU A 760 2.08 -10.28 -21.01
C LEU A 760 2.73 -9.02 -21.55
N GLU A 761 2.73 -8.86 -22.87
CA GLU A 761 3.30 -7.70 -23.57
C GLU A 761 2.52 -6.39 -23.34
N LYS A 762 1.33 -6.48 -22.72
CA LYS A 762 0.51 -5.31 -22.37
C LYS A 762 0.53 -4.98 -20.88
N ILE A 763 1.12 -5.85 -20.05
CA ILE A 763 1.17 -5.64 -18.60
C ILE A 763 2.34 -4.74 -18.25
N GLY A 764 2.14 -3.86 -17.29
CA GLY A 764 3.11 -2.85 -16.89
C GLY A 764 3.08 -1.64 -17.81
N ARG A 765 4.09 -0.81 -17.70
CA ARG A 765 4.22 0.43 -18.46
C ARG A 765 4.39 0.16 -19.96
N ILE A 766 3.77 0.97 -20.77
CA ILE A 766 3.80 0.87 -22.24
C ILE A 766 4.46 2.12 -22.85
N ALA A 767 5.27 1.93 -23.88
CA ALA A 767 5.75 3.03 -24.71
C ALA A 767 4.57 3.62 -25.48
N LYS A 768 4.47 4.93 -25.54
CA LYS A 768 3.49 5.67 -26.34
C LYS A 768 4.11 6.11 -27.66
#